data_d786d0989a0a555eefb7e29825933d96
#
_entry.id   d786d0989a0a555eefb7e29825933d96
#
_cell.length_a   1.000
_cell.length_b   1.000
_cell.length_c   1.000
_cell.angle_alpha   90.00
_cell.angle_beta   90.00
_cell.angle_gamma   90.00
#
_symmetry.space_group_name_H-M   'P 1'
#
loop_
_entity.id
_entity.type
_entity.pdbx_description
1 polymer ?
#
loop_
_entity_poly.entity_id
_entity_poly.type
_entity_poly.pdbx_seq_one_letter_code
_entity_poly.pdbx_strand_id
1 'polypeptide(L)'
;MLTAIMIILALIIYLAFYFTHGKYLEKKVFKANPSAETPARKFYDGVDYVPANKYVLYGHHFASIAGAGPIVGPTLALGWGWLPSLLWVWFGNVFIGVVHDYLALAASVRYDGRSIAWVAGNLMGRAARVAFNLYIWFALLLVVAAFGFVISVLFNAIPGAGAAAIFLIFLAMVIGFLAYKTRMGFRGATILAIAFVILSVLGGLWCQYAGLFKLSFEAWLVILTIYTIVAASLPVWLLLQPRDYMNAYILWASLAIGGAALIALGFKGVPVTLPAYTMWNANVVGGVPSPFWPTVPLVIACGALSGFHSLVSSGTTAKQLANEIDALLIGYGGMLTEGFLATMVIASISAMAFQTFVYPTIITKALVNTKAMKIVGVALNYKPLANVVKISISGSTAVIAYKTASGIAKTTLSVSQLKSYYLQFLNTIKSNPVLFGKYYTAFVNALKWTVIPWSYALAIQTAFGWTPLPWAIFAAMWITGFALTSLDTAARLGRFAWQELFMPIKDKMPSLYKAIANRWVASIILVVIGMALAYSKAFLVIWPAFSGMNQLLASLALMTISLWVIKVQKAPGLGKALTVAPAIFLWVTVTIALIWYLAFVVPHIALAKPFVAAVVGTATGIGLGLNLFLFAGWVRGLKRPIEQPQQA
;
A
#
# COMPACT_ATOMS: atom_id res chain seq x y z
N MET A 1 -28.18 6.35 2.31
CA MET A 1 -27.65 7.74 2.44
C MET A 1 -26.19 7.80 2.88
N LEU A 2 -25.75 7.01 3.89
CA LEU A 2 -24.43 7.17 4.51
C LEU A 2 -23.25 6.95 3.52
N THR A 3 -23.30 5.94 2.64
CA THR A 3 -22.25 5.72 1.63
C THR A 3 -22.09 6.91 0.67
N ALA A 4 -23.20 7.50 0.22
CA ALA A 4 -23.16 8.70 -0.62
C ALA A 4 -22.55 9.88 0.13
N ILE A 5 -22.91 10.06 1.42
CA ILE A 5 -22.33 11.12 2.26
C ILE A 5 -20.81 10.94 2.39
N MET A 6 -20.32 9.73 2.65
CA MET A 6 -18.87 9.45 2.76
C MET A 6 -18.14 9.87 1.48
N ILE A 7 -18.66 9.51 0.31
CA ILE A 7 -18.00 9.78 -0.98
C ILE A 7 -18.09 11.26 -1.35
N ILE A 8 -19.27 11.87 -1.23
CA ILE A 8 -19.48 13.28 -1.60
C ILE A 8 -18.70 14.19 -0.65
N LEU A 9 -18.74 13.92 0.66
CA LEU A 9 -18.02 14.72 1.64
C LEU A 9 -16.50 14.62 1.46
N ALA A 10 -15.98 13.42 1.15
CA ALA A 10 -14.56 13.28 0.81
C ALA A 10 -14.17 14.13 -0.40
N LEU A 11 -14.97 14.12 -1.47
CA LEU A 11 -14.72 14.95 -2.65
C LEU A 11 -14.72 16.45 -2.30
N ILE A 12 -15.72 16.90 -1.53
CA ILE A 12 -15.81 18.31 -1.12
C ILE A 12 -14.58 18.70 -0.28
N ILE A 13 -14.23 17.91 0.73
CA ILE A 13 -13.06 18.17 1.59
C ILE A 13 -11.79 18.24 0.74
N TYR A 14 -11.55 17.25 -0.11
CA TYR A 14 -10.32 17.17 -0.89
C TYR A 14 -10.21 18.30 -1.92
N LEU A 15 -11.29 18.65 -2.59
CA LEU A 15 -11.30 19.81 -3.51
C LEU A 15 -11.09 21.13 -2.77
N ALA A 16 -11.75 21.32 -1.62
CA ALA A 16 -11.57 22.51 -0.79
C ALA A 16 -10.10 22.65 -0.35
N PHE A 17 -9.47 21.59 0.13
CA PHE A 17 -8.06 21.61 0.55
C PHE A 17 -7.11 21.80 -0.65
N TYR A 18 -7.41 21.24 -1.82
CA TYR A 18 -6.61 21.46 -3.02
C TYR A 18 -6.55 22.95 -3.42
N PHE A 19 -7.71 23.61 -3.46
CA PHE A 19 -7.80 25.01 -3.89
C PHE A 19 -7.42 26.04 -2.82
N THR A 20 -7.43 25.67 -1.54
CA THR A 20 -7.04 26.55 -0.43
C THR A 20 -5.62 26.23 0.06
N HIS A 21 -5.48 25.17 0.85
CA HIS A 21 -4.23 24.73 1.47
C HIS A 21 -3.14 24.40 0.41
N GLY A 22 -3.51 23.64 -0.64
CA GLY A 22 -2.58 23.28 -1.71
C GLY A 22 -2.04 24.51 -2.44
N LYS A 23 -2.93 25.46 -2.81
CA LYS A 23 -2.53 26.72 -3.43
C LYS A 23 -1.72 27.63 -2.50
N TYR A 24 -1.96 27.57 -1.19
CA TYR A 24 -1.12 28.26 -0.21
C TYR A 24 0.31 27.69 -0.22
N LEU A 25 0.46 26.34 -0.16
CA LEU A 25 1.77 25.70 -0.20
C LEU A 25 2.52 26.00 -1.51
N GLU A 26 1.83 25.96 -2.64
CA GLU A 26 2.41 26.31 -3.96
C GLU A 26 2.97 27.73 -3.99
N LYS A 27 2.15 28.71 -3.57
CA LYS A 27 2.49 30.14 -3.71
C LYS A 27 3.42 30.64 -2.60
N LYS A 28 3.27 30.18 -1.35
CA LYS A 28 3.95 30.75 -0.19
C LYS A 28 5.08 29.89 0.36
N VAL A 29 5.06 28.59 0.12
CA VAL A 29 6.08 27.65 0.62
C VAL A 29 7.04 27.23 -0.50
N PHE A 30 6.54 26.57 -1.54
CA PHE A 30 7.38 26.16 -2.66
C PHE A 30 7.78 27.33 -3.55
N LYS A 31 6.89 28.30 -3.73
CA LYS A 31 7.06 29.45 -4.64
C LYS A 31 7.34 28.94 -6.06
N ALA A 32 6.44 28.06 -6.56
CA ALA A 32 6.57 27.44 -7.88
C ALA A 32 6.70 28.50 -8.98
N ASN A 33 7.69 28.34 -9.84
CA ASN A 33 7.97 29.24 -10.94
C ASN A 33 7.77 28.52 -12.29
N PRO A 34 6.81 28.97 -13.13
CA PRO A 34 6.56 28.32 -14.42
C PRO A 34 7.72 28.42 -15.41
N SER A 35 8.60 29.41 -15.22
CA SER A 35 9.76 29.65 -16.07
C SER A 35 11.03 28.97 -15.59
N ALA A 36 11.00 28.30 -14.41
CA ALA A 36 12.17 27.61 -13.88
C ALA A 36 12.46 26.35 -14.71
N GLU A 37 13.73 26.16 -15.05
CA GLU A 37 14.19 24.92 -15.66
C GLU A 37 14.17 23.78 -14.64
N THR A 38 13.38 22.75 -14.92
CA THR A 38 13.26 21.60 -14.03
C THR A 38 14.41 20.61 -14.22
N PRO A 39 14.73 19.77 -13.21
CA PRO A 39 15.78 18.76 -13.32
C PRO A 39 15.58 17.83 -14.53
N ALA A 40 14.33 17.50 -14.86
CA ALA A 40 13.97 16.68 -16.02
C ALA A 40 14.49 17.23 -17.34
N ARG A 41 14.55 18.56 -17.47
CA ARG A 41 15.06 19.25 -18.67
C ARG A 41 16.55 19.50 -18.58
N LYS A 42 17.01 19.99 -17.43
CA LYS A 42 18.42 20.36 -17.18
C LYS A 42 19.38 19.16 -17.31
N PHE A 43 18.96 17.98 -16.84
CA PHE A 43 19.79 16.77 -16.82
C PHE A 43 19.24 15.67 -17.73
N TYR A 44 18.57 16.03 -18.82
CA TYR A 44 17.99 15.06 -19.73
C TYR A 44 19.02 14.01 -20.20
N ASP A 45 18.78 12.74 -19.85
CA ASP A 45 19.63 11.59 -20.17
C ASP A 45 18.91 10.51 -21.00
N GLY A 46 17.60 10.68 -21.21
CA GLY A 46 16.76 9.71 -21.93
C GLY A 46 16.51 8.41 -21.15
N VAL A 47 16.92 8.31 -19.88
CA VAL A 47 16.80 7.10 -19.06
C VAL A 47 16.03 7.36 -17.76
N ASP A 48 16.54 8.24 -16.93
CA ASP A 48 15.93 8.62 -15.63
C ASP A 48 15.37 10.05 -15.67
N TYR A 49 16.09 10.98 -16.29
CA TYR A 49 15.69 12.37 -16.45
C TYR A 49 15.02 12.57 -17.82
N VAL A 50 13.70 12.43 -17.83
CA VAL A 50 12.88 12.53 -19.07
C VAL A 50 11.64 13.36 -18.79
N PRO A 51 11.50 14.59 -19.33
CA PRO A 51 10.32 15.42 -19.10
C PRO A 51 9.06 14.74 -19.66
N ALA A 52 8.07 14.57 -18.81
CA ALA A 52 6.81 13.91 -19.14
C ALA A 52 5.63 14.87 -19.17
N ASN A 53 4.61 14.56 -19.97
CA ASN A 53 3.33 15.24 -19.91
C ASN A 53 2.73 15.12 -18.50
N LYS A 54 2.15 16.19 -17.96
CA LYS A 54 1.61 16.22 -16.58
C LYS A 54 0.59 15.13 -16.27
N TYR A 55 -0.25 14.76 -17.22
CA TYR A 55 -1.26 13.70 -17.00
C TYR A 55 -0.63 12.30 -17.01
N VAL A 56 0.37 12.08 -17.85
CA VAL A 56 1.16 10.84 -17.83
C VAL A 56 1.94 10.72 -16.52
N LEU A 57 2.60 11.81 -16.12
CA LEU A 57 3.36 11.84 -14.87
C LEU A 57 2.45 11.71 -13.65
N TYR A 58 1.26 12.32 -13.66
CA TYR A 58 0.25 12.11 -12.62
C TYR A 58 -0.14 10.63 -12.52
N GLY A 59 -0.44 9.99 -13.65
CA GLY A 59 -0.78 8.56 -13.68
C GLY A 59 0.35 7.66 -13.16
N HIS A 60 1.60 7.92 -13.59
CA HIS A 60 2.78 7.21 -13.11
C HIS A 60 3.01 7.42 -11.61
N HIS A 61 2.98 8.67 -11.15
CA HIS A 61 3.14 9.01 -9.73
C HIS A 61 2.07 8.33 -8.88
N PHE A 62 0.79 8.50 -9.26
CA PHE A 62 -0.34 7.96 -8.52
C PHE A 62 -0.33 6.42 -8.50
N ALA A 63 -0.08 5.75 -9.63
CA ALA A 63 0.05 4.29 -9.65
C ALA A 63 1.20 3.78 -8.78
N SER A 64 2.28 4.55 -8.67
CA SER A 64 3.43 4.20 -7.83
C SER A 64 3.16 4.36 -6.35
N ILE A 65 2.41 5.41 -5.94
CA ILE A 65 2.10 5.67 -4.52
C ILE A 65 0.92 4.83 -4.01
N ALA A 66 -0.13 4.66 -4.82
CA ALA A 66 -1.37 3.98 -4.45
C ALA A 66 -1.27 2.44 -4.50
N GLY A 67 -0.23 1.85 -3.92
CA GLY A 67 -0.04 0.40 -3.87
C GLY A 67 -1.13 -0.36 -3.10
N ALA A 68 -0.77 -1.45 -2.43
CA ALA A 68 -1.70 -2.20 -1.57
C ALA A 68 -2.10 -1.43 -0.28
N GLY A 69 -1.35 -0.39 0.08
CA GLY A 69 -1.50 0.36 1.33
C GLY A 69 -2.87 0.99 1.56
N PRO A 70 -3.40 1.83 0.63
CA PRO A 70 -4.70 2.50 0.80
C PRO A 70 -5.89 1.54 0.73
N ILE A 71 -5.65 0.28 0.45
CA ILE A 71 -6.67 -0.76 0.29
C ILE A 71 -6.66 -1.69 1.50
N VAL A 72 -5.54 -2.32 1.78
CA VAL A 72 -5.39 -3.32 2.84
C VAL A 72 -5.42 -2.67 4.23
N GLY A 73 -4.73 -1.55 4.41
CA GLY A 73 -4.70 -0.83 5.68
C GLY A 73 -6.09 -0.43 6.18
N PRO A 74 -6.85 0.35 5.40
CA PRO A 74 -8.23 0.69 5.74
C PRO A 74 -9.12 -0.53 5.97
N THR A 75 -8.95 -1.62 5.17
CA THR A 75 -9.70 -2.86 5.39
C THR A 75 -9.44 -3.48 6.76
N LEU A 76 -8.18 -3.56 7.19
CA LEU A 76 -7.82 -4.05 8.53
C LEU A 76 -8.37 -3.16 9.64
N ALA A 77 -8.26 -1.85 9.48
CA ALA A 77 -8.65 -0.85 10.45
C ALA A 77 -10.16 -0.86 10.75
N LEU A 78 -10.99 -1.42 9.86
CA LEU A 78 -12.42 -1.66 10.12
C LEU A 78 -12.67 -2.54 11.36
N GLY A 79 -11.65 -3.24 11.86
CA GLY A 79 -11.71 -3.89 13.17
C GLY A 79 -12.02 -2.93 14.33
N TRP A 80 -11.60 -1.66 14.26
CA TRP A 80 -12.00 -0.60 15.20
C TRP A 80 -13.34 0.06 14.86
N GLY A 81 -13.89 -0.23 13.68
CA GLY A 81 -15.07 0.39 13.10
C GLY A 81 -14.74 1.33 11.94
N TRP A 82 -15.75 1.64 11.11
CA TRP A 82 -15.53 2.46 9.91
C TRP A 82 -15.28 3.94 10.25
N LEU A 83 -15.84 4.48 11.34
CA LEU A 83 -15.71 5.90 11.66
C LEU A 83 -14.29 6.29 12.10
N PRO A 84 -13.63 5.60 13.06
CA PRO A 84 -12.23 5.89 13.40
C PRO A 84 -11.30 5.75 12.20
N SER A 85 -11.51 4.72 11.37
CA SER A 85 -10.70 4.46 10.17
C SER A 85 -10.84 5.57 9.14
N LEU A 86 -12.07 6.05 8.91
CA LEU A 86 -12.37 7.12 7.97
C LEU A 86 -11.78 8.46 8.45
N LEU A 87 -11.93 8.77 9.74
CA LEU A 87 -11.38 10.00 10.32
C LEU A 87 -9.85 10.01 10.21
N TRP A 88 -9.17 8.90 10.51
CA TRP A 88 -7.72 8.83 10.34
C TRP A 88 -7.29 9.03 8.88
N VAL A 89 -8.01 8.43 7.93
CA VAL A 89 -7.74 8.62 6.49
C VAL A 89 -7.90 10.10 6.12
N TRP A 90 -8.99 10.74 6.48
CA TRP A 90 -9.25 12.13 6.09
C TRP A 90 -8.29 13.12 6.75
N PHE A 91 -8.13 13.06 8.08
CA PHE A 91 -7.21 13.95 8.79
C PHE A 91 -5.75 13.72 8.39
N GLY A 92 -5.32 12.47 8.37
CA GLY A 92 -3.96 12.13 7.99
C GLY A 92 -3.64 12.57 6.56
N ASN A 93 -4.59 12.41 5.63
CA ASN A 93 -4.42 12.82 4.24
C ASN A 93 -4.25 14.34 4.10
N VAL A 94 -5.23 15.13 4.57
CA VAL A 94 -5.27 16.57 4.32
C VAL A 94 -4.29 17.39 5.15
N PHE A 95 -3.87 16.89 6.33
CA PHE A 95 -2.97 17.64 7.21
C PHE A 95 -1.52 17.13 7.18
N ILE A 96 -1.30 15.88 6.80
CA ILE A 96 0.03 15.27 6.83
C ILE A 96 0.44 14.78 5.43
N GLY A 97 -0.37 13.90 4.82
CA GLY A 97 -0.03 13.21 3.58
C GLY A 97 0.26 14.16 2.42
N VAL A 98 -0.66 15.08 2.12
CA VAL A 98 -0.49 16.04 1.01
C VAL A 98 0.68 16.99 1.22
N VAL A 99 0.97 17.40 2.47
CA VAL A 99 2.12 18.23 2.81
C VAL A 99 3.41 17.47 2.54
N HIS A 100 3.46 16.22 3.01
CA HIS A 100 4.57 15.32 2.83
C HIS A 100 4.89 15.09 1.34
N ASP A 101 3.90 14.65 0.56
CA ASP A 101 4.10 14.26 -0.84
C ASP A 101 4.48 15.44 -1.73
N TYR A 102 3.71 16.53 -1.60
CA TYR A 102 3.93 17.74 -2.40
C TYR A 102 5.29 18.39 -2.09
N LEU A 103 5.62 18.56 -0.80
CA LEU A 103 6.86 19.23 -0.44
C LEU A 103 8.09 18.34 -0.56
N ALA A 104 7.95 17.00 -0.54
CA ALA A 104 9.05 16.09 -0.89
C ALA A 104 9.41 16.22 -2.38
N LEU A 105 8.38 16.30 -3.26
CA LEU A 105 8.57 16.57 -4.68
C LEU A 105 9.23 17.94 -4.89
N ALA A 106 8.68 18.99 -4.26
CA ALA A 106 9.18 20.35 -4.37
C ALA A 106 10.63 20.50 -3.90
N ALA A 107 10.97 19.90 -2.75
CA ALA A 107 12.33 19.91 -2.23
C ALA A 107 13.30 19.21 -3.18
N SER A 108 12.94 18.02 -3.69
CA SER A 108 13.76 17.29 -4.64
C SER A 108 14.02 18.08 -5.93
N VAL A 109 12.99 18.75 -6.47
CA VAL A 109 13.13 19.62 -7.65
C VAL A 109 14.15 20.74 -7.41
N ARG A 110 14.16 21.34 -6.21
CA ARG A 110 15.15 22.39 -5.83
C ARG A 110 16.57 21.84 -5.60
N TYR A 111 16.71 20.52 -5.44
CA TYR A 111 17.98 19.82 -5.31
C TYR A 111 18.23 18.89 -6.50
N ASP A 112 17.99 19.38 -7.72
CA ASP A 112 18.35 18.74 -8.99
C ASP A 112 17.76 17.30 -9.14
N GLY A 113 16.59 17.03 -8.57
CA GLY A 113 15.95 15.70 -8.59
C GLY A 113 16.64 14.66 -7.69
N ARG A 114 17.42 15.10 -6.69
CA ARG A 114 18.10 14.21 -5.74
C ARG A 114 17.13 13.58 -4.74
N SER A 115 17.52 12.41 -4.21
CA SER A 115 16.72 11.67 -3.23
C SER A 115 16.52 12.45 -1.92
N ILE A 116 15.43 12.16 -1.19
CA ILE A 116 15.16 12.78 0.11
C ILE A 116 16.28 12.49 1.12
N ALA A 117 16.95 11.34 1.03
CA ALA A 117 18.11 11.01 1.86
C ALA A 117 19.32 11.92 1.53
N TRP A 118 19.49 12.28 0.27
CA TRP A 118 20.52 13.23 -0.14
C TRP A 118 20.22 14.65 0.40
N VAL A 119 18.96 15.08 0.31
CA VAL A 119 18.50 16.36 0.89
C VAL A 119 18.72 16.36 2.40
N ALA A 120 18.40 15.27 3.09
CA ALA A 120 18.68 15.11 4.53
C ALA A 120 20.17 15.23 4.82
N GLY A 121 21.03 14.64 3.99
CA GLY A 121 22.47 14.75 4.12
C GLY A 121 22.99 16.18 4.05
N ASN A 122 22.45 17.00 3.15
CA ASN A 122 22.81 18.41 3.02
C ASN A 122 22.34 19.24 4.23
N LEU A 123 21.20 18.94 4.80
CA LEU A 123 20.62 19.73 5.88
C LEU A 123 21.05 19.27 7.29
N MET A 124 21.33 17.96 7.45
CA MET A 124 21.67 17.34 8.74
C MET A 124 23.08 16.75 8.81
N GLY A 125 23.79 16.66 7.68
CA GLY A 125 25.16 16.16 7.58
C GLY A 125 25.28 14.73 7.02
N ARG A 126 26.52 14.36 6.62
CA ARG A 126 26.82 13.09 5.92
C ARG A 126 26.38 11.83 6.67
N ALA A 127 26.52 11.81 8.01
CA ALA A 127 26.08 10.68 8.83
C ALA A 127 24.57 10.46 8.77
N ALA A 128 23.75 11.54 8.71
CA ALA A 128 22.32 11.45 8.54
C ALA A 128 21.95 10.84 7.17
N ARG A 129 22.67 11.16 6.10
CA ARG A 129 22.45 10.55 4.78
C ARG A 129 22.66 9.04 4.80
N VAL A 130 23.74 8.56 5.44
CA VAL A 130 24.03 7.13 5.54
C VAL A 130 22.96 6.43 6.36
N ALA A 131 22.62 6.98 7.54
CA ALA A 131 21.57 6.44 8.40
C ALA A 131 20.20 6.40 7.69
N PHE A 132 19.88 7.42 6.91
CA PHE A 132 18.62 7.49 6.20
C PHE A 132 18.54 6.48 5.04
N ASN A 133 19.62 6.29 4.27
CA ASN A 133 19.67 5.25 3.24
C ASN A 133 19.56 3.83 3.83
N LEU A 134 20.21 3.59 4.96
CA LEU A 134 20.09 2.31 5.68
C LEU A 134 18.65 2.09 6.16
N TYR A 135 18.02 3.12 6.71
CA TYR A 135 16.59 3.09 7.11
C TYR A 135 15.69 2.75 5.92
N ILE A 136 15.88 3.47 4.79
CA ILE A 136 15.12 3.25 3.55
C ILE A 136 15.24 1.80 3.09
N TRP A 137 16.44 1.23 3.12
CA TRP A 137 16.66 -0.14 2.67
C TRP A 137 15.86 -1.16 3.50
N PHE A 138 15.89 -1.05 4.84
CA PHE A 138 15.08 -1.91 5.72
C PHE A 138 13.57 -1.70 5.53
N ALA A 139 13.12 -0.46 5.40
CA ALA A 139 11.72 -0.16 5.14
C ALA A 139 11.25 -0.80 3.82
N LEU A 140 12.03 -0.68 2.75
CA LEU A 140 11.69 -1.23 1.43
C LEU A 140 11.75 -2.77 1.40
N LEU A 141 12.59 -3.40 2.21
CA LEU A 141 12.57 -4.84 2.40
C LEU A 141 11.20 -5.32 2.93
N LEU A 142 10.64 -4.61 3.92
CA LEU A 142 9.31 -4.92 4.47
C LEU A 142 8.19 -4.61 3.45
N VAL A 143 8.35 -3.58 2.60
CA VAL A 143 7.42 -3.31 1.48
C VAL A 143 7.38 -4.50 0.53
N VAL A 144 8.55 -5.00 0.10
CA VAL A 144 8.65 -6.17 -0.79
C VAL A 144 7.98 -7.39 -0.18
N ALA A 145 8.21 -7.63 1.12
CA ALA A 145 7.59 -8.76 1.82
C ALA A 145 6.06 -8.63 1.90
N ALA A 146 5.55 -7.46 2.30
CA ALA A 146 4.12 -7.22 2.48
C ALA A 146 3.36 -7.29 1.15
N PHE A 147 3.88 -6.65 0.10
CA PHE A 147 3.21 -6.59 -1.20
C PHE A 147 3.35 -7.89 -1.98
N GLY A 148 4.50 -8.55 -1.92
CA GLY A 148 4.68 -9.89 -2.48
C GLY A 148 3.68 -10.89 -1.89
N PHE A 149 3.43 -10.81 -0.58
CA PHE A 149 2.41 -11.62 0.08
C PHE A 149 0.99 -11.30 -0.43
N VAL A 150 0.59 -10.02 -0.42
CA VAL A 150 -0.78 -9.61 -0.82
C VAL A 150 -1.09 -10.02 -2.25
N ILE A 151 -0.17 -9.77 -3.19
CA ILE A 151 -0.35 -10.12 -4.60
C ILE A 151 -0.48 -11.64 -4.76
N SER A 152 0.41 -12.42 -4.14
CA SER A 152 0.38 -13.89 -4.22
C SER A 152 -0.92 -14.48 -3.67
N VAL A 153 -1.43 -13.92 -2.56
CA VAL A 153 -2.70 -14.34 -1.95
C VAL A 153 -3.88 -14.04 -2.85
N LEU A 154 -3.94 -12.84 -3.43
CA LEU A 154 -5.03 -12.45 -4.32
C LEU A 154 -5.03 -13.24 -5.63
N PHE A 155 -3.87 -13.48 -6.24
CA PHE A 155 -3.75 -14.31 -7.44
C PHE A 155 -4.14 -15.77 -7.17
N ASN A 156 -3.77 -16.32 -6.01
CA ASN A 156 -4.22 -17.65 -5.61
C ASN A 156 -5.73 -17.71 -5.33
N ALA A 157 -6.32 -16.63 -4.79
CA ALA A 157 -7.76 -16.58 -4.49
C ALA A 157 -8.62 -16.33 -5.73
N ILE A 158 -8.13 -15.53 -6.69
CA ILE A 158 -8.81 -15.13 -7.93
C ILE A 158 -7.83 -15.32 -9.11
N PRO A 159 -7.69 -16.55 -9.63
CA PRO A 159 -6.71 -16.86 -10.70
C PRO A 159 -6.83 -15.98 -11.95
N GLY A 160 -8.05 -15.57 -12.30
CA GLY A 160 -8.29 -14.66 -13.43
C GLY A 160 -7.60 -13.30 -13.27
N ALA A 161 -7.43 -12.79 -12.03
CA ALA A 161 -6.70 -11.56 -11.79
C ALA A 161 -5.20 -11.74 -12.05
N GLY A 162 -4.63 -12.91 -11.69
CA GLY A 162 -3.23 -13.25 -11.99
C GLY A 162 -2.99 -13.35 -13.51
N ALA A 163 -3.88 -13.99 -14.24
CA ALA A 163 -3.83 -14.07 -15.71
C ALA A 163 -3.91 -12.68 -16.34
N ALA A 164 -4.88 -11.85 -15.92
CA ALA A 164 -5.05 -10.49 -16.42
C ALA A 164 -3.80 -9.62 -16.18
N ALA A 165 -3.17 -9.74 -15.00
CA ALA A 165 -1.93 -9.02 -14.69
C ALA A 165 -0.77 -9.45 -15.59
N ILE A 166 -0.61 -10.74 -15.86
CA ILE A 166 0.41 -11.26 -16.80
C ILE A 166 0.16 -10.71 -18.20
N PHE A 167 -1.08 -10.76 -18.72
CA PHE A 167 -1.42 -10.20 -20.02
C PHE A 167 -1.11 -8.70 -20.08
N LEU A 168 -1.48 -7.96 -19.03
CA LEU A 168 -1.20 -6.53 -18.95
C LEU A 168 0.30 -6.21 -19.03
N ILE A 169 1.17 -7.02 -18.37
CA ILE A 169 2.62 -6.85 -18.39
C ILE A 169 3.15 -7.01 -19.82
N PHE A 170 2.77 -8.07 -20.54
CA PHE A 170 3.21 -8.29 -21.91
C PHE A 170 2.70 -7.21 -22.86
N LEU A 171 1.43 -6.83 -22.74
CA LEU A 171 0.83 -5.78 -23.57
C LEU A 171 1.43 -4.41 -23.29
N ALA A 172 1.81 -4.13 -22.04
CA ALA A 172 2.53 -2.91 -21.68
C ALA A 172 3.92 -2.85 -22.35
N MET A 173 4.65 -3.95 -22.41
CA MET A 173 5.93 -3.99 -23.12
C MET A 173 5.76 -3.71 -24.64
N VAL A 174 4.67 -4.20 -25.25
CA VAL A 174 4.33 -3.89 -26.65
C VAL A 174 4.07 -2.38 -26.80
N ILE A 175 3.28 -1.77 -25.92
CA ILE A 175 3.05 -0.32 -25.93
C ILE A 175 4.38 0.44 -25.76
N GLY A 176 5.21 0.02 -24.79
CA GLY A 176 6.52 0.63 -24.57
C GLY A 176 7.38 0.63 -25.82
N PHE A 177 7.45 -0.52 -26.48
CA PHE A 177 8.18 -0.61 -27.75
C PHE A 177 7.59 0.28 -28.86
N LEU A 178 6.26 0.23 -29.04
CA LEU A 178 5.60 1.01 -30.08
C LEU A 178 5.69 2.51 -29.82
N ALA A 179 5.48 2.96 -28.58
CA ALA A 179 5.51 4.39 -28.21
C ALA A 179 6.91 5.00 -28.37
N TYR A 180 7.97 4.27 -28.02
CA TYR A 180 9.34 4.80 -28.03
C TYR A 180 10.14 4.46 -29.30
N LYS A 181 9.73 3.45 -30.07
CA LYS A 181 10.45 3.00 -31.28
C LYS A 181 9.71 3.25 -32.59
N THR A 182 8.46 3.73 -32.53
CA THR A 182 7.67 4.03 -33.73
C THR A 182 7.16 5.50 -33.69
N ARG A 183 6.56 5.95 -34.77
CA ARG A 183 5.93 7.28 -34.88
C ARG A 183 4.50 7.32 -34.30
N MET A 184 4.15 6.37 -33.42
CA MET A 184 2.84 6.34 -32.76
C MET A 184 2.72 7.53 -31.82
N GLY A 185 1.91 8.52 -32.16
CA GLY A 185 1.67 9.67 -31.31
C GLY A 185 0.94 9.29 -30.00
N PHE A 186 0.91 10.22 -29.04
CA PHE A 186 0.26 10.05 -27.73
C PHE A 186 -1.19 9.51 -27.83
N ARG A 187 -1.99 10.03 -28.79
CA ARG A 187 -3.39 9.57 -28.99
C ARG A 187 -3.46 8.09 -29.39
N GLY A 188 -2.61 7.65 -30.31
CA GLY A 188 -2.56 6.25 -30.71
C GLY A 188 -2.15 5.32 -29.55
N ALA A 189 -1.13 5.72 -28.78
CA ALA A 189 -0.71 4.99 -27.58
C ALA A 189 -1.82 4.89 -26.53
N THR A 190 -2.62 5.96 -26.33
CA THR A 190 -3.76 5.97 -25.42
C THR A 190 -4.86 4.98 -25.83
N ILE A 191 -5.28 5.03 -27.11
CA ILE A 191 -6.33 4.14 -27.63
C ILE A 191 -5.89 2.68 -27.48
N LEU A 192 -4.64 2.38 -27.84
CA LEU A 192 -4.09 1.03 -27.72
C LEU A 192 -3.99 0.58 -26.25
N ALA A 193 -3.59 1.49 -25.33
CA ALA A 193 -3.53 1.21 -23.91
C ALA A 193 -4.89 0.82 -23.35
N ILE A 194 -5.95 1.57 -23.69
CA ILE A 194 -7.33 1.26 -23.25
C ILE A 194 -7.79 -0.08 -23.82
N ALA A 195 -7.56 -0.32 -25.12
CA ALA A 195 -7.89 -1.60 -25.76
C ALA A 195 -7.18 -2.79 -25.08
N PHE A 196 -5.90 -2.64 -24.75
CA PHE A 196 -5.11 -3.67 -24.09
C PHE A 196 -5.53 -3.91 -22.63
N VAL A 197 -5.95 -2.88 -21.92
CA VAL A 197 -6.57 -3.03 -20.60
C VAL A 197 -7.83 -3.89 -20.71
N ILE A 198 -8.72 -3.59 -21.66
CA ILE A 198 -9.95 -4.36 -21.87
C ILE A 198 -9.62 -5.82 -22.23
N LEU A 199 -8.68 -6.03 -23.16
CA LEU A 199 -8.23 -7.37 -23.54
C LEU A 199 -7.64 -8.15 -22.37
N SER A 200 -6.87 -7.48 -21.48
CA SER A 200 -6.30 -8.12 -20.30
C SER A 200 -7.40 -8.57 -19.32
N VAL A 201 -8.43 -7.76 -19.11
CA VAL A 201 -9.58 -8.11 -18.26
C VAL A 201 -10.38 -9.28 -18.87
N LEU A 202 -10.66 -9.22 -20.17
CA LEU A 202 -11.40 -10.28 -20.87
C LEU A 202 -10.59 -11.59 -20.89
N GLY A 203 -9.29 -11.52 -21.12
CA GLY A 203 -8.39 -12.68 -21.05
C GLY A 203 -8.34 -13.30 -19.65
N GLY A 204 -8.28 -12.46 -18.61
CA GLY A 204 -8.36 -12.90 -17.21
C GLY A 204 -9.71 -13.57 -16.89
N LEU A 205 -10.79 -13.00 -17.38
CA LEU A 205 -12.15 -13.56 -17.21
C LEU A 205 -12.25 -14.94 -17.91
N TRP A 206 -11.76 -15.03 -19.13
CA TRP A 206 -11.71 -16.31 -19.87
C TRP A 206 -10.87 -17.36 -19.12
N CYS A 207 -9.68 -17.02 -18.66
CA CYS A 207 -8.85 -17.93 -17.87
C CYS A 207 -9.52 -18.37 -16.57
N GLN A 208 -10.30 -17.48 -15.92
CA GLN A 208 -11.05 -17.81 -14.72
C GLN A 208 -12.14 -18.87 -15.01
N TYR A 209 -12.89 -18.73 -16.11
CA TYR A 209 -13.92 -19.70 -16.52
C TYR A 209 -13.30 -21.01 -17.02
N ALA A 210 -12.21 -20.95 -17.78
CA ALA A 210 -11.48 -22.12 -18.24
C ALA A 210 -10.72 -22.86 -17.13
N GLY A 211 -10.66 -22.30 -15.91
CA GLY A 211 -9.97 -22.89 -14.78
C GLY A 211 -8.44 -22.87 -14.90
N LEU A 212 -7.89 -21.99 -15.75
CA LEU A 212 -6.48 -21.82 -15.98
C LEU A 212 -5.83 -20.95 -14.86
N PHE A 213 -4.49 -20.96 -14.78
CA PHE A 213 -3.70 -20.20 -13.80
C PHE A 213 -4.04 -20.48 -12.31
N LYS A 214 -4.58 -21.65 -12.00
CA LYS A 214 -4.80 -22.11 -10.63
C LYS A 214 -3.49 -22.50 -9.95
N LEU A 215 -2.61 -21.52 -9.74
CA LEU A 215 -1.31 -21.74 -9.10
C LEU A 215 -1.40 -21.61 -7.58
N SER A 216 -0.50 -22.30 -6.88
CA SER A 216 -0.36 -22.17 -5.42
C SER A 216 0.17 -20.78 -5.03
N PHE A 217 0.03 -20.43 -3.75
CA PHE A 217 0.64 -19.21 -3.20
C PHE A 217 2.15 -19.18 -3.44
N GLU A 218 2.83 -20.32 -3.24
CA GLU A 218 4.28 -20.48 -3.38
C GLU A 218 4.72 -20.30 -4.83
N ALA A 219 3.98 -20.87 -5.77
CA ALA A 219 4.27 -20.71 -7.21
C ALA A 219 4.14 -19.23 -7.63
N TRP A 220 3.09 -18.54 -7.20
CA TRP A 220 2.94 -17.12 -7.44
C TRP A 220 4.08 -16.30 -6.82
N LEU A 221 4.51 -16.64 -5.60
CA LEU A 221 5.60 -15.94 -4.93
C LEU A 221 6.93 -16.09 -5.68
N VAL A 222 7.22 -17.28 -6.24
CA VAL A 222 8.41 -17.50 -7.07
C VAL A 222 8.33 -16.68 -8.36
N ILE A 223 7.18 -16.71 -9.06
CA ILE A 223 6.97 -15.91 -10.29
C ILE A 223 7.17 -14.43 -10.00
N LEU A 224 6.59 -13.92 -8.91
CA LEU A 224 6.73 -12.52 -8.50
C LEU A 224 8.18 -12.17 -8.11
N THR A 225 8.93 -13.10 -7.51
CA THR A 225 10.35 -12.89 -7.20
C THR A 225 11.16 -12.65 -8.46
N ILE A 226 11.02 -13.53 -9.45
CA ILE A 226 11.70 -13.40 -10.75
C ILE A 226 11.27 -12.12 -11.45
N TYR A 227 9.95 -11.89 -11.53
CA TYR A 227 9.39 -10.68 -12.13
C TYR A 227 9.97 -9.41 -11.50
N THR A 228 9.97 -9.31 -10.17
CA THR A 228 10.41 -8.10 -9.45
C THR A 228 11.89 -7.81 -9.67
N ILE A 229 12.76 -8.85 -9.67
CA ILE A 229 14.19 -8.70 -9.95
C ILE A 229 14.40 -8.17 -11.37
N VAL A 230 13.71 -8.75 -12.36
CA VAL A 230 13.80 -8.33 -13.75
C VAL A 230 13.27 -6.91 -13.92
N ALA A 231 12.06 -6.61 -13.44
CA ALA A 231 11.43 -5.31 -13.55
C ALA A 231 12.25 -4.19 -12.89
N ALA A 232 12.82 -4.43 -11.70
CA ALA A 232 13.70 -3.47 -11.03
C ALA A 232 15.00 -3.19 -11.79
N SER A 233 15.44 -4.10 -12.65
CA SER A 233 16.71 -4.03 -13.37
C SER A 233 16.58 -3.54 -14.82
N LEU A 234 15.38 -3.59 -15.41
CA LEU A 234 15.12 -3.11 -16.77
C LEU A 234 15.04 -1.57 -16.85
N PRO A 235 15.27 -0.99 -18.06
CA PRO A 235 14.98 0.42 -18.31
C PRO A 235 13.50 0.74 -18.07
N VAL A 236 13.21 1.92 -17.48
CA VAL A 236 11.84 2.30 -17.10
C VAL A 236 10.88 2.40 -18.27
N TRP A 237 11.36 2.86 -19.42
CA TRP A 237 10.55 3.05 -20.63
C TRP A 237 10.01 1.75 -21.24
N LEU A 238 10.69 0.60 -21.00
CA LEU A 238 10.31 -0.67 -21.61
C LEU A 238 9.10 -1.30 -20.91
N LEU A 239 9.03 -1.24 -19.58
CA LEU A 239 8.02 -1.92 -18.79
C LEU A 239 7.27 -1.01 -17.84
N LEU A 240 7.97 -0.27 -16.96
CA LEU A 240 7.34 0.45 -15.86
C LEU A 240 6.42 1.56 -16.36
N GLN A 241 6.95 2.50 -17.17
CA GLN A 241 6.17 3.63 -17.66
C GLN A 241 4.92 3.20 -18.46
N PRO A 242 5.01 2.30 -19.46
CA PRO A 242 3.82 1.87 -20.21
C PRO A 242 2.80 1.15 -19.35
N ARG A 243 3.25 0.28 -18.43
CA ARG A 243 2.36 -0.44 -17.54
C ARG A 243 1.66 0.50 -16.56
N ASP A 244 2.39 1.45 -15.96
CA ASP A 244 1.84 2.42 -15.04
C ASP A 244 0.84 3.36 -15.73
N TYR A 245 1.12 3.71 -16.99
CA TYR A 245 0.19 4.45 -17.85
C TYR A 245 -1.10 3.66 -18.11
N MET A 246 -1.02 2.35 -18.39
CA MET A 246 -2.20 1.50 -18.52
C MET A 246 -2.96 1.36 -17.19
N ASN A 247 -2.23 1.16 -16.08
CA ASN A 247 -2.82 1.08 -14.74
C ASN A 247 -3.58 2.35 -14.35
N ALA A 248 -3.14 3.54 -14.80
CA ALA A 248 -3.84 4.78 -14.53
C ALA A 248 -5.27 4.78 -15.09
N TYR A 249 -5.50 4.21 -16.29
CA TYR A 249 -6.86 4.07 -16.85
C TYR A 249 -7.73 3.09 -16.08
N ILE A 250 -7.16 1.95 -15.66
CA ILE A 250 -7.85 0.98 -14.80
C ILE A 250 -8.31 1.67 -13.51
N LEU A 251 -7.45 2.49 -12.93
CA LEU A 251 -7.74 3.20 -11.71
C LEU A 251 -8.82 4.26 -11.88
N TRP A 252 -8.69 5.13 -12.89
CA TRP A 252 -9.71 6.14 -13.16
C TRP A 252 -11.09 5.51 -13.36
N ALA A 253 -11.15 4.40 -14.11
CA ALA A 253 -12.39 3.63 -14.27
C ALA A 253 -12.87 3.08 -12.92
N SER A 254 -11.97 2.53 -12.10
CA SER A 254 -12.31 1.97 -10.79
C SER A 254 -12.87 3.02 -9.83
N LEU A 255 -12.23 4.20 -9.77
CA LEU A 255 -12.68 5.30 -8.91
C LEU A 255 -14.02 5.88 -9.38
N ALA A 256 -14.18 6.08 -10.69
CA ALA A 256 -15.41 6.62 -11.26
C ALA A 256 -16.60 5.66 -11.06
N ILE A 257 -16.45 4.39 -11.46
CA ILE A 257 -17.52 3.38 -11.38
C ILE A 257 -17.81 3.05 -9.91
N GLY A 258 -16.78 2.83 -9.09
CA GLY A 258 -16.94 2.52 -7.67
C GLY A 258 -17.55 3.68 -6.89
N GLY A 259 -17.08 4.91 -7.12
CA GLY A 259 -17.65 6.11 -6.52
C GLY A 259 -19.11 6.31 -6.91
N ALA A 260 -19.45 6.19 -8.20
CA ALA A 260 -20.81 6.28 -8.68
C ALA A 260 -21.72 5.18 -8.08
N ALA A 261 -21.21 3.93 -7.98
CA ALA A 261 -21.94 2.85 -7.35
C ALA A 261 -22.26 3.15 -5.88
N LEU A 262 -21.28 3.62 -5.10
CA LEU A 262 -21.46 3.95 -3.69
C LEU A 262 -22.41 5.13 -3.46
N ILE A 263 -22.38 6.13 -4.34
CA ILE A 263 -23.36 7.21 -4.34
C ILE A 263 -24.76 6.66 -4.63
N ALA A 264 -24.91 5.83 -5.67
CA ALA A 264 -26.17 5.19 -6.02
C ALA A 264 -26.72 4.30 -4.89
N LEU A 265 -25.86 3.52 -4.20
CA LEU A 265 -26.23 2.76 -3.01
C LEU A 265 -26.84 3.64 -1.92
N GLY A 266 -26.20 4.79 -1.69
CA GLY A 266 -26.70 5.76 -0.70
C GLY A 266 -28.11 6.23 -1.03
N PHE A 267 -28.36 6.63 -2.27
CA PHE A 267 -29.70 7.06 -2.73
C PHE A 267 -30.72 5.94 -2.77
N LYS A 268 -30.31 4.69 -3.03
CA LYS A 268 -31.18 3.50 -2.91
C LYS A 268 -31.48 3.10 -1.46
N GLY A 269 -30.96 3.82 -0.47
CA GLY A 269 -31.20 3.54 0.95
C GLY A 269 -30.48 2.30 1.48
N VAL A 270 -29.48 1.77 0.78
CA VAL A 270 -28.72 0.59 1.24
C VAL A 270 -27.98 0.94 2.54
N PRO A 271 -28.19 0.16 3.62
CA PRO A 271 -27.58 0.47 4.91
C PRO A 271 -26.08 0.13 4.93
N VAL A 272 -25.30 0.90 5.67
CA VAL A 272 -23.97 0.51 6.11
C VAL A 272 -24.14 -0.54 7.22
N THR A 273 -23.59 -1.73 7.01
CA THR A 273 -23.84 -2.90 7.86
C THR A 273 -22.73 -3.13 8.90
N LEU A 274 -21.53 -2.58 8.69
CA LEU A 274 -20.48 -2.65 9.67
C LEU A 274 -20.68 -1.60 10.78
N PRO A 275 -20.23 -1.89 12.03
CA PRO A 275 -20.33 -0.94 13.14
C PRO A 275 -19.52 0.33 12.88
N ALA A 276 -20.07 1.48 13.28
CA ALA A 276 -19.34 2.74 13.22
C ALA A 276 -18.12 2.73 14.15
N TYR A 277 -18.28 2.16 15.32
CA TYR A 277 -17.22 1.95 16.32
C TYR A 277 -17.42 0.59 16.99
N THR A 278 -16.33 -0.09 17.31
CA THR A 278 -16.35 -1.40 17.96
C THR A 278 -15.88 -1.33 19.40
N MET A 279 -14.59 -1.08 19.58
CA MET A 279 -13.91 -0.98 20.86
C MET A 279 -12.56 -0.28 20.68
N TRP A 280 -12.02 0.29 21.77
CA TRP A 280 -10.69 0.92 21.74
C TRP A 280 -9.57 -0.09 21.46
N ASN A 281 -9.61 -1.26 22.11
CA ASN A 281 -8.60 -2.31 22.00
C ASN A 281 -9.07 -3.48 21.13
N ALA A 282 -9.35 -3.24 19.84
CA ALA A 282 -9.72 -4.31 18.91
C ALA A 282 -8.51 -5.17 18.50
N ASN A 283 -8.76 -6.43 18.11
CA ASN A 283 -7.70 -7.36 17.71
C ASN A 283 -7.24 -7.08 16.26
N VAL A 284 -6.60 -5.95 16.03
CA VAL A 284 -6.23 -5.48 14.68
C VAL A 284 -4.74 -5.67 14.40
N VAL A 285 -3.85 -5.23 15.28
CA VAL A 285 -2.40 -5.30 15.07
C VAL A 285 -1.88 -6.64 15.58
N GLY A 286 -1.35 -7.46 14.69
CA GLY A 286 -0.75 -8.75 15.08
C GLY A 286 -1.74 -9.78 15.65
N GLY A 287 -3.04 -9.49 15.65
CA GLY A 287 -4.06 -10.36 16.25
C GLY A 287 -4.18 -10.22 17.76
N VAL A 288 -3.50 -9.26 18.38
CA VAL A 288 -3.60 -8.94 19.82
C VAL A 288 -4.48 -7.72 20.06
N PRO A 289 -5.08 -7.53 21.25
CA PRO A 289 -5.81 -6.33 21.61
C PRO A 289 -4.94 -5.09 21.43
N SER A 290 -5.35 -4.22 20.52
CA SER A 290 -4.57 -3.07 20.03
C SER A 290 -5.34 -1.79 20.26
N PRO A 291 -4.84 -0.80 21.03
CA PRO A 291 -5.50 0.49 21.18
C PRO A 291 -5.50 1.23 19.83
N PHE A 292 -6.61 1.87 19.46
CA PHE A 292 -6.70 2.62 18.20
C PHE A 292 -5.54 3.62 18.07
N TRP A 293 -5.38 4.51 19.03
CA TRP A 293 -4.20 5.35 19.13
C TRP A 293 -3.28 4.82 20.24
N PRO A 294 -1.99 4.71 20.05
CA PRO A 294 -1.19 5.19 18.90
C PRO A 294 -1.02 4.16 17.76
N THR A 295 -1.73 3.02 17.76
CA THR A 295 -1.38 1.89 16.86
C THR A 295 -2.01 1.97 15.45
N VAL A 296 -2.95 2.88 15.20
CA VAL A 296 -3.55 3.05 13.86
C VAL A 296 -2.52 3.25 12.73
N PRO A 297 -1.37 3.94 12.90
CA PRO A 297 -0.32 4.02 11.89
C PRO A 297 0.33 2.68 11.55
N LEU A 298 0.27 1.68 12.46
CA LEU A 298 0.75 0.33 12.19
C LEU A 298 -0.18 -0.46 11.25
N VAL A 299 -1.31 0.10 10.89
CA VAL A 299 -2.34 -0.55 10.07
C VAL A 299 -2.60 0.22 8.79
N ILE A 300 -2.93 1.51 8.89
CA ILE A 300 -3.18 2.38 7.74
C ILE A 300 -1.85 2.97 7.28
N ALA A 301 -1.15 2.23 6.42
CA ALA A 301 0.17 2.57 5.90
C ALA A 301 0.15 3.63 4.80
N CYS A 302 -0.99 3.77 4.12
CA CYS A 302 -1.22 4.68 2.99
C CYS A 302 -2.69 5.11 3.00
N GLY A 303 -3.06 6.03 2.11
CA GLY A 303 -4.40 6.65 2.09
C GLY A 303 -4.53 7.80 3.07
N ALA A 304 -3.98 7.68 4.28
CA ALA A 304 -3.78 8.80 5.19
C ALA A 304 -2.45 9.53 4.91
N LEU A 305 -1.37 8.79 4.85
CA LEU A 305 -0.02 9.26 4.53
C LEU A 305 0.93 8.07 4.37
N SER A 306 2.06 8.26 3.67
CA SER A 306 3.04 7.19 3.48
C SER A 306 4.44 7.75 3.22
N GLY A 307 5.43 7.22 3.93
CA GLY A 307 6.84 7.61 3.74
C GLY A 307 7.41 7.17 2.40
N PHE A 308 6.89 6.06 1.84
CA PHE A 308 7.27 5.58 0.52
C PHE A 308 7.01 6.64 -0.57
N HIS A 309 6.00 7.49 -0.39
CA HIS A 309 5.69 8.56 -1.34
C HIS A 309 6.83 9.57 -1.48
N SER A 310 7.53 9.91 -0.40
CA SER A 310 8.70 10.80 -0.51
C SER A 310 9.82 10.19 -1.35
N LEU A 311 9.94 8.86 -1.34
CA LEU A 311 10.92 8.16 -2.18
C LEU A 311 10.51 8.15 -3.65
N VAL A 312 9.21 7.96 -3.94
CA VAL A 312 8.66 8.07 -5.31
C VAL A 312 8.80 9.50 -5.81
N SER A 313 8.37 10.49 -5.01
CA SER A 313 8.44 11.92 -5.32
C SER A 313 9.86 12.35 -5.68
N SER A 314 10.84 11.99 -4.85
CA SER A 314 12.23 12.40 -5.01
C SER A 314 13.08 11.46 -5.88
N GLY A 315 12.69 10.18 -5.98
CA GLY A 315 13.46 9.17 -6.72
C GLY A 315 13.12 9.09 -8.22
N THR A 316 11.87 9.35 -8.57
CA THR A 316 11.38 9.19 -9.96
C THR A 316 10.62 10.42 -10.46
N THR A 317 9.64 10.93 -9.72
CA THR A 317 8.73 11.98 -10.19
C THR A 317 9.45 13.31 -10.43
N ALA A 318 10.34 13.73 -9.54
CA ALA A 318 11.12 14.97 -9.67
C ALA A 318 12.00 14.99 -10.93
N LYS A 319 12.43 13.80 -11.39
CA LYS A 319 13.26 13.63 -12.59
C LYS A 319 12.44 13.65 -13.89
N GLN A 320 11.11 13.63 -13.79
CA GLN A 320 10.21 13.61 -14.92
C GLN A 320 9.31 14.86 -14.97
N LEU A 321 9.34 15.71 -13.95
CA LEU A 321 8.53 16.92 -13.86
C LEU A 321 8.97 17.95 -14.90
N ALA A 322 8.10 18.23 -15.89
CA ALA A 322 8.40 19.16 -16.98
C ALA A 322 8.21 20.64 -16.60
N ASN A 323 7.36 20.94 -15.60
CA ASN A 323 7.08 22.29 -15.11
C ASN A 323 6.79 22.27 -13.61
N GLU A 324 7.34 23.24 -12.86
CA GLU A 324 7.15 23.29 -11.40
C GLU A 324 5.69 23.45 -10.96
N ILE A 325 4.84 24.14 -11.73
CA ILE A 325 3.42 24.31 -11.42
C ILE A 325 2.68 22.96 -11.43
N ASP A 326 3.09 22.02 -12.27
CA ASP A 326 2.47 20.71 -12.35
C ASP A 326 2.70 19.85 -11.09
N ALA A 327 3.68 20.21 -10.25
CA ALA A 327 3.95 19.53 -8.99
C ALA A 327 2.73 19.52 -8.04
N LEU A 328 1.89 20.58 -8.05
CA LEU A 328 0.69 20.63 -7.23
C LEU A 328 -0.32 19.55 -7.64
N LEU A 329 -0.59 19.44 -8.93
CA LEU A 329 -1.48 18.40 -9.45
C LEU A 329 -0.92 16.99 -9.11
N ILE A 330 0.37 16.79 -9.34
CA ILE A 330 0.99 15.48 -9.26
C ILE A 330 1.16 15.03 -7.80
N GLY A 331 1.89 15.76 -6.98
CA GLY A 331 2.18 15.37 -5.59
C GLY A 331 0.98 15.58 -4.67
N TYR A 332 0.41 16.78 -4.63
CA TYR A 332 -0.71 17.10 -3.75
C TYR A 332 -2.00 16.41 -4.23
N GLY A 333 -2.34 16.54 -5.52
CA GLY A 333 -3.53 15.94 -6.12
C GLY A 333 -3.48 14.41 -6.10
N GLY A 334 -2.30 13.81 -6.34
CA GLY A 334 -2.09 12.36 -6.25
C GLY A 334 -2.43 11.81 -4.86
N MET A 335 -1.93 12.46 -3.80
CA MET A 335 -2.23 12.06 -2.42
C MET A 335 -3.71 12.21 -2.04
N LEU A 336 -4.38 13.29 -2.48
CA LEU A 336 -5.84 13.43 -2.27
C LEU A 336 -6.61 12.30 -2.96
N THR A 337 -6.23 11.93 -4.17
CA THR A 337 -6.87 10.83 -4.91
C THR A 337 -6.65 9.48 -4.22
N GLU A 338 -5.51 9.29 -3.57
CA GLU A 338 -5.26 8.10 -2.75
C GLU A 338 -6.14 8.07 -1.50
N GLY A 339 -6.35 9.19 -0.84
CA GLY A 339 -7.31 9.31 0.27
C GLY A 339 -8.75 9.01 -0.18
N PHE A 340 -9.11 9.43 -1.39
CA PHE A 340 -10.42 9.09 -1.98
C PHE A 340 -10.55 7.58 -2.25
N LEU A 341 -9.51 6.93 -2.76
CA LEU A 341 -9.45 5.49 -2.92
C LEU A 341 -9.65 4.76 -1.58
N ALA A 342 -8.93 5.17 -0.53
CA ALA A 342 -9.08 4.59 0.80
C ALA A 342 -10.49 4.78 1.38
N THR A 343 -11.10 5.96 1.16
CA THR A 343 -12.49 6.25 1.53
C THR A 343 -13.46 5.33 0.80
N MET A 344 -13.26 5.10 -0.51
CA MET A 344 -14.08 4.20 -1.32
C MET A 344 -13.98 2.74 -0.82
N VAL A 345 -12.79 2.29 -0.42
CA VAL A 345 -12.58 0.95 0.17
C VAL A 345 -13.34 0.82 1.48
N ILE A 346 -13.21 1.79 2.40
CA ILE A 346 -13.95 1.81 3.67
C ILE A 346 -15.46 1.76 3.41
N ALA A 347 -15.98 2.63 2.54
CA ALA A 347 -17.40 2.72 2.26
C ALA A 347 -17.96 1.43 1.62
N SER A 348 -17.24 0.84 0.64
CA SER A 348 -17.69 -0.37 -0.04
C SER A 348 -17.75 -1.59 0.88
N ILE A 349 -16.71 -1.79 1.70
CA ILE A 349 -16.67 -2.91 2.64
C ILE A 349 -17.69 -2.66 3.77
N SER A 350 -17.82 -1.45 4.27
CA SER A 350 -18.76 -1.12 5.34
C SER A 350 -20.22 -1.37 4.93
N ALA A 351 -20.54 -1.17 3.66
CA ALA A 351 -21.87 -1.49 3.13
C ALA A 351 -22.05 -2.97 2.78
N MET A 352 -21.05 -3.61 2.16
CA MET A 352 -21.20 -4.87 1.45
C MET A 352 -20.53 -6.09 2.11
N ALA A 353 -19.76 -5.93 3.19
CA ALA A 353 -18.99 -7.05 3.77
C ALA A 353 -19.86 -8.24 4.17
N PHE A 354 -20.98 -8.03 4.87
CA PHE A 354 -21.85 -9.13 5.27
C PHE A 354 -22.55 -9.80 4.08
N GLN A 355 -22.90 -9.03 3.04
CA GLN A 355 -23.41 -9.61 1.79
C GLN A 355 -22.31 -10.42 1.08
N THR A 356 -21.06 -9.95 1.13
CA THR A 356 -19.91 -10.69 0.61
C THR A 356 -19.71 -12.00 1.36
N PHE A 357 -19.75 -11.98 2.68
CA PHE A 357 -19.55 -13.20 3.49
C PHE A 357 -20.62 -14.26 3.26
N VAL A 358 -21.87 -13.87 2.97
CA VAL A 358 -22.95 -14.82 2.64
C VAL A 358 -23.05 -15.12 1.15
N TYR A 359 -22.18 -14.57 0.30
CA TYR A 359 -22.20 -14.87 -1.13
C TYR A 359 -21.81 -16.34 -1.38
N PRO A 360 -22.52 -17.09 -2.25
CA PRO A 360 -22.35 -18.53 -2.41
C PRO A 360 -20.90 -18.98 -2.60
N THR A 361 -20.16 -18.32 -3.49
CA THR A 361 -18.74 -18.63 -3.76
C THR A 361 -17.86 -18.43 -2.52
N ILE A 362 -18.16 -17.43 -1.69
CA ILE A 362 -17.38 -17.13 -0.48
C ILE A 362 -17.72 -18.13 0.62
N ILE A 363 -19.00 -18.48 0.80
CA ILE A 363 -19.42 -19.51 1.74
C ILE A 363 -18.71 -20.83 1.43
N THR A 364 -18.76 -21.30 0.18
CA THR A 364 -18.12 -22.57 -0.22
C THR A 364 -16.62 -22.57 0.12
N LYS A 365 -15.91 -21.48 -0.16
CA LYS A 365 -14.50 -21.32 0.20
C LYS A 365 -14.28 -21.26 1.71
N ALA A 366 -15.16 -20.61 2.47
CA ALA A 366 -15.06 -20.49 3.92
C ALA A 366 -15.22 -21.83 4.62
N LEU A 367 -16.19 -22.66 4.20
CA LEU A 367 -16.51 -23.94 4.84
C LEU A 367 -15.35 -24.94 4.76
N VAL A 368 -14.52 -24.92 3.71
CA VAL A 368 -13.32 -25.77 3.58
C VAL A 368 -12.06 -25.11 4.19
N ASN A 369 -12.15 -23.87 4.62
CA ASN A 369 -11.03 -23.12 5.15
C ASN A 369 -10.88 -23.36 6.65
N THR A 370 -9.89 -24.17 7.05
CA THR A 370 -9.65 -24.52 8.46
C THR A 370 -9.42 -23.30 9.35
N LYS A 371 -8.75 -22.25 8.87
CA LYS A 371 -8.51 -21.03 9.65
C LYS A 371 -9.81 -20.24 9.89
N ALA A 372 -10.64 -20.09 8.86
CA ALA A 372 -11.94 -19.43 8.98
C ALA A 372 -12.84 -20.20 9.94
N MET A 373 -12.98 -21.52 9.75
CA MET A 373 -13.82 -22.36 10.60
C MET A 373 -13.29 -22.51 12.03
N LYS A 374 -11.99 -22.40 12.24
CA LYS A 374 -11.43 -22.31 13.60
C LYS A 374 -11.90 -21.05 14.33
N ILE A 375 -11.92 -19.90 13.66
CA ILE A 375 -12.44 -18.64 14.22
C ILE A 375 -13.92 -18.80 14.58
N VAL A 376 -14.73 -19.41 13.69
CA VAL A 376 -16.14 -19.74 13.92
C VAL A 376 -16.29 -20.61 15.17
N GLY A 377 -15.50 -21.68 15.29
CA GLY A 377 -15.52 -22.59 16.44
C GLY A 377 -15.16 -21.92 17.76
N VAL A 378 -14.13 -21.06 17.75
CA VAL A 378 -13.74 -20.29 18.94
C VAL A 378 -14.83 -19.30 19.35
N ALA A 379 -15.41 -18.59 18.39
CA ALA A 379 -16.45 -17.59 18.66
C ALA A 379 -17.75 -18.20 19.19
N LEU A 380 -18.12 -19.39 18.71
CA LEU A 380 -19.33 -20.13 19.11
C LEU A 380 -19.09 -21.14 20.25
N ASN A 381 -17.87 -21.22 20.78
CA ASN A 381 -17.45 -22.20 21.79
C ASN A 381 -17.72 -23.67 21.38
N TYR A 382 -17.58 -23.98 20.08
CA TYR A 382 -17.75 -25.35 19.56
C TYR A 382 -16.40 -26.04 19.38
N LYS A 383 -16.01 -26.88 20.33
CA LYS A 383 -14.67 -27.52 20.44
C LYS A 383 -14.17 -28.19 19.15
N PRO A 384 -14.96 -28.97 18.37
CA PRO A 384 -14.46 -29.58 17.15
C PRO A 384 -13.97 -28.56 16.11
N LEU A 385 -14.67 -27.45 15.93
CA LEU A 385 -14.25 -26.38 15.01
C LEU A 385 -13.14 -25.51 15.63
N ALA A 386 -13.20 -25.21 16.92
CA ALA A 386 -12.18 -24.42 17.61
C ALA A 386 -10.77 -25.06 17.53
N ASN A 387 -10.71 -26.38 17.49
CA ASN A 387 -9.47 -27.15 17.43
C ASN A 387 -9.24 -27.84 16.08
N VAL A 388 -9.94 -27.43 15.03
CA VAL A 388 -9.91 -28.05 13.72
C VAL A 388 -8.50 -28.07 13.09
N VAL A 389 -8.14 -29.22 12.54
CA VAL A 389 -6.88 -29.45 11.81
C VAL A 389 -7.16 -29.61 10.30
N LYS A 390 -8.25 -30.35 9.97
CA LYS A 390 -8.63 -30.61 8.57
C LYS A 390 -10.15 -30.68 8.44
N ILE A 391 -10.65 -30.14 7.34
CA ILE A 391 -12.05 -30.30 6.93
C ILE A 391 -12.03 -30.94 5.55
N SER A 392 -12.80 -32.02 5.40
CA SER A 392 -13.00 -32.72 4.12
C SER A 392 -14.49 -32.80 3.85
N ILE A 393 -14.94 -32.28 2.71
CA ILE A 393 -16.33 -32.31 2.29
C ILE A 393 -16.49 -33.32 1.14
N SER A 394 -17.45 -34.23 1.27
CA SER A 394 -17.82 -35.19 0.23
C SER A 394 -19.35 -35.23 0.16
N GLY A 395 -19.91 -34.80 -0.97
CA GLY A 395 -21.35 -34.66 -1.13
C GLY A 395 -21.96 -33.73 -0.08
N SER A 396 -22.92 -34.24 0.67
CA SER A 396 -23.62 -33.52 1.75
C SER A 396 -22.95 -33.62 3.11
N THR A 397 -21.80 -34.31 3.21
CA THR A 397 -21.14 -34.65 4.46
C THR A 397 -19.80 -33.94 4.60
N ALA A 398 -19.53 -33.39 5.78
CA ALA A 398 -18.27 -32.78 6.17
C ALA A 398 -17.62 -33.57 7.32
N VAL A 399 -16.41 -34.06 7.12
CA VAL A 399 -15.59 -34.71 8.14
C VAL A 399 -14.61 -33.70 8.71
N ILE A 400 -14.66 -33.46 10.00
CA ILE A 400 -13.84 -32.51 10.74
C ILE A 400 -12.85 -33.28 11.60
N ALA A 401 -11.56 -33.22 11.28
CA ALA A 401 -10.49 -33.70 12.13
C ALA A 401 -10.03 -32.57 13.06
N TYR A 402 -9.96 -32.81 14.36
CA TYR A 402 -9.62 -31.82 15.36
C TYR A 402 -8.73 -32.39 16.48
N LYS A 403 -7.94 -31.52 17.12
CA LYS A 403 -7.06 -31.90 18.24
C LYS A 403 -7.85 -32.09 19.53
N THR A 404 -7.53 -33.17 20.25
CA THR A 404 -7.96 -33.45 21.64
C THR A 404 -6.73 -33.65 22.50
N ALA A 405 -6.92 -33.83 23.82
CA ALA A 405 -5.83 -34.17 24.74
C ALA A 405 -5.19 -35.54 24.40
N SER A 406 -5.97 -36.46 23.83
CA SER A 406 -5.55 -37.83 23.48
C SER A 406 -5.10 -38.02 22.03
N GLY A 407 -5.06 -36.93 21.23
CA GLY A 407 -4.64 -37.00 19.82
C GLY A 407 -5.62 -36.31 18.84
N ILE A 408 -5.77 -36.88 17.64
CA ILE A 408 -6.69 -36.35 16.61
C ILE A 408 -7.97 -37.17 16.64
N ALA A 409 -9.07 -36.52 16.99
CA ALA A 409 -10.43 -37.04 16.84
C ALA A 409 -11.09 -36.59 15.54
N LYS A 410 -12.12 -37.29 15.14
CA LYS A 410 -12.96 -36.92 13.96
C LYS A 410 -14.43 -36.82 14.38
N THR A 411 -15.11 -35.85 13.82
CA THR A 411 -16.57 -35.74 13.89
C THR A 411 -17.14 -35.51 12.52
N THR A 412 -18.36 -35.94 12.31
CA THR A 412 -19.06 -35.79 11.03
C THR A 412 -20.25 -34.86 11.22
N LEU A 413 -20.36 -33.88 10.36
CA LEU A 413 -21.49 -32.96 10.25
C LEU A 413 -22.06 -33.00 8.84
N SER A 414 -23.34 -32.69 8.67
CA SER A 414 -23.83 -32.34 7.35
C SER A 414 -23.25 -30.99 6.90
N VAL A 415 -23.12 -30.78 5.60
CA VAL A 415 -22.68 -29.48 5.05
C VAL A 415 -23.65 -28.37 5.46
N SER A 416 -24.94 -28.67 5.59
CA SER A 416 -25.97 -27.74 6.10
C SER A 416 -25.72 -27.32 7.55
N GLN A 417 -25.35 -28.26 8.43
CA GLN A 417 -24.97 -27.95 9.82
C GLN A 417 -23.70 -27.10 9.87
N LEU A 418 -22.69 -27.44 9.08
CA LEU A 418 -21.46 -26.66 9.02
C LEU A 418 -21.73 -25.22 8.53
N LYS A 419 -22.59 -25.07 7.51
CA LYS A 419 -23.07 -23.77 7.02
C LYS A 419 -23.88 -23.03 8.08
N SER A 420 -24.70 -23.71 8.87
CA SER A 420 -25.46 -23.11 9.98
C SER A 420 -24.54 -22.49 11.03
N TYR A 421 -23.47 -23.19 11.47
CA TYR A 421 -22.47 -22.62 12.38
C TYR A 421 -21.82 -21.37 11.78
N TYR A 422 -21.47 -21.41 10.50
CA TYR A 422 -20.89 -20.26 9.82
C TYR A 422 -21.83 -19.05 9.80
N LEU A 423 -23.11 -19.25 9.47
CA LEU A 423 -24.10 -18.17 9.44
C LEU A 423 -24.42 -17.65 10.86
N GLN A 424 -24.48 -18.54 11.85
CA GLN A 424 -24.63 -18.16 13.26
C GLN A 424 -23.48 -17.26 13.72
N PHE A 425 -22.23 -17.60 13.38
CA PHE A 425 -21.08 -16.74 13.66
C PHE A 425 -21.25 -15.36 13.01
N LEU A 426 -21.61 -15.29 11.73
CA LEU A 426 -21.80 -14.01 11.05
C LEU A 426 -22.89 -13.16 11.71
N ASN A 427 -24.01 -13.76 12.10
CA ASN A 427 -25.07 -13.06 12.82
C ASN A 427 -24.59 -12.57 14.20
N THR A 428 -23.81 -13.38 14.90
CA THR A 428 -23.24 -13.03 16.21
C THR A 428 -22.30 -11.81 16.11
N ILE A 429 -21.37 -11.80 15.15
CA ILE A 429 -20.48 -10.65 14.99
C ILE A 429 -21.18 -9.42 14.41
N LYS A 430 -22.23 -9.59 13.61
CA LYS A 430 -23.04 -8.50 13.06
C LYS A 430 -23.82 -7.77 14.15
N SER A 431 -24.39 -8.51 15.11
CA SER A 431 -25.19 -7.95 16.19
C SER A 431 -24.36 -7.41 17.38
N ASN A 432 -23.07 -7.79 17.47
CA ASN A 432 -22.21 -7.43 18.60
C ASN A 432 -20.91 -6.75 18.13
N PRO A 433 -20.81 -5.42 18.22
CA PRO A 433 -19.62 -4.67 17.82
C PRO A 433 -18.31 -5.12 18.51
N VAL A 434 -18.38 -5.53 19.76
CA VAL A 434 -17.20 -6.00 20.52
C VAL A 434 -16.67 -7.31 19.92
N LEU A 435 -17.55 -8.26 19.64
CA LEU A 435 -17.16 -9.52 18.97
C LEU A 435 -16.70 -9.26 17.53
N PHE A 436 -17.30 -8.30 16.85
CA PHE A 436 -16.80 -7.86 15.55
C PHE A 436 -15.34 -7.39 15.65
N GLY A 437 -15.02 -6.46 16.53
CA GLY A 437 -13.66 -5.95 16.75
C GLY A 437 -12.66 -7.04 17.15
N LYS A 438 -13.13 -8.09 17.82
CA LYS A 438 -12.29 -9.24 18.23
C LYS A 438 -11.95 -10.19 17.06
N TYR A 439 -12.88 -10.42 16.13
CA TYR A 439 -12.72 -11.50 15.14
C TYR A 439 -12.55 -11.04 13.70
N TYR A 440 -12.99 -9.83 13.34
CA TYR A 440 -13.04 -9.33 11.96
C TYR A 440 -11.72 -9.45 11.22
N THR A 441 -10.64 -8.88 11.77
CA THR A 441 -9.33 -8.82 11.10
C THR A 441 -8.76 -10.21 10.82
N ALA A 442 -8.85 -11.12 11.81
CA ALA A 442 -8.42 -12.51 11.64
C ALA A 442 -9.28 -13.26 10.60
N PHE A 443 -10.59 -12.99 10.58
CA PHE A 443 -11.53 -13.61 9.66
C PHE A 443 -11.31 -13.18 8.21
N VAL A 444 -11.13 -11.87 7.96
CA VAL A 444 -10.79 -11.34 6.63
C VAL A 444 -9.48 -11.91 6.11
N ASN A 445 -8.47 -11.99 6.97
CA ASN A 445 -7.19 -12.61 6.61
C ASN A 445 -7.34 -14.12 6.30
N ALA A 446 -8.18 -14.85 7.04
CA ALA A 446 -8.48 -16.26 6.77
C ALA A 446 -9.18 -16.43 5.40
N LEU A 447 -10.05 -15.52 5.01
CA LEU A 447 -10.72 -15.49 3.71
C LEU A 447 -9.84 -14.91 2.58
N LYS A 448 -8.52 -14.78 2.79
CA LYS A 448 -7.55 -14.34 1.79
C LYS A 448 -7.91 -13.01 1.11
N TRP A 449 -8.42 -12.04 1.88
CA TRP A 449 -8.72 -10.67 1.43
C TRP A 449 -9.79 -10.57 0.33
N THR A 450 -10.53 -11.65 0.06
CA THR A 450 -11.56 -11.68 -0.98
C THR A 450 -12.71 -10.71 -0.69
N VAL A 451 -12.88 -10.28 0.56
CA VAL A 451 -13.87 -9.26 0.94
C VAL A 451 -13.72 -7.96 0.15
N ILE A 452 -12.49 -7.56 -0.20
CA ILE A 452 -12.23 -6.29 -0.88
C ILE A 452 -12.82 -6.30 -2.30
N PRO A 453 -12.34 -7.17 -3.24
CA PRO A 453 -12.84 -7.17 -4.60
C PRO A 453 -14.33 -7.57 -4.69
N TRP A 454 -14.81 -8.44 -3.81
CA TRP A 454 -16.21 -8.84 -3.83
C TRP A 454 -17.14 -7.77 -3.25
N SER A 455 -16.75 -7.00 -2.22
CA SER A 455 -17.56 -5.87 -1.75
C SER A 455 -17.70 -4.78 -2.81
N TYR A 456 -16.61 -4.49 -3.55
CA TYR A 456 -16.66 -3.59 -4.70
C TYR A 456 -17.61 -4.10 -5.79
N ALA A 457 -17.51 -5.39 -6.16
CA ALA A 457 -18.35 -6.00 -7.19
C ALA A 457 -19.82 -6.03 -6.79
N LEU A 458 -20.14 -6.37 -5.54
CA LEU A 458 -21.50 -6.39 -5.02
C LEU A 458 -22.10 -4.98 -4.89
N ALA A 459 -21.27 -3.97 -4.61
CA ALA A 459 -21.72 -2.58 -4.66
C ALA A 459 -22.18 -2.20 -6.08
N ILE A 460 -21.43 -2.58 -7.11
CA ILE A 460 -21.80 -2.37 -8.52
C ILE A 460 -23.04 -3.15 -8.89
N GLN A 461 -23.15 -4.42 -8.50
CA GLN A 461 -24.35 -5.23 -8.73
C GLN A 461 -25.58 -4.60 -8.10
N THR A 462 -25.50 -4.16 -6.86
CA THR A 462 -26.63 -3.56 -6.14
C THR A 462 -26.99 -2.19 -6.73
N ALA A 463 -25.99 -1.43 -7.19
CA ALA A 463 -26.20 -0.12 -7.81
C ALA A 463 -26.81 -0.20 -9.20
N PHE A 464 -26.29 -1.09 -10.06
CA PHE A 464 -26.56 -1.07 -11.51
C PHE A 464 -27.13 -2.37 -12.05
N GLY A 465 -27.23 -3.44 -11.24
CA GLY A 465 -27.73 -4.76 -11.67
C GLY A 465 -26.72 -5.60 -12.45
N TRP A 466 -25.44 -5.18 -12.53
CA TRP A 466 -24.42 -5.88 -13.31
C TRP A 466 -23.92 -7.15 -12.60
N THR A 467 -23.61 -8.21 -13.37
CA THR A 467 -23.07 -9.46 -12.83
C THR A 467 -21.78 -9.23 -12.05
N PRO A 468 -21.62 -9.75 -10.81
CA PRO A 468 -20.52 -9.33 -9.94
C PRO A 468 -19.16 -9.95 -10.28
N LEU A 469 -19.10 -11.16 -10.88
CA LEU A 469 -17.83 -11.86 -11.10
C LEU A 469 -16.82 -11.08 -11.97
N PRO A 470 -17.22 -10.48 -13.13
CA PRO A 470 -16.28 -9.66 -13.91
C PRO A 470 -15.74 -8.48 -13.10
N TRP A 471 -16.55 -7.86 -12.27
CA TRP A 471 -16.16 -6.73 -11.44
C TRP A 471 -15.28 -7.14 -10.26
N ALA A 472 -15.46 -8.34 -9.73
CA ALA A 472 -14.56 -8.90 -8.71
C ALA A 472 -13.16 -9.20 -9.29
N ILE A 473 -13.08 -9.72 -10.53
CA ILE A 473 -11.82 -9.92 -11.26
C ILE A 473 -11.18 -8.57 -11.58
N PHE A 474 -11.95 -7.62 -12.09
CA PHE A 474 -11.47 -6.27 -12.37
C PHE A 474 -10.94 -5.57 -11.10
N ALA A 475 -11.68 -5.68 -9.98
CA ALA A 475 -11.22 -5.15 -8.71
C ALA A 475 -9.94 -5.83 -8.21
N ALA A 476 -9.86 -7.16 -8.27
CA ALA A 476 -8.63 -7.87 -7.90
C ALA A 476 -7.46 -7.48 -8.81
N MET A 477 -7.71 -7.26 -10.11
CA MET A 477 -6.70 -6.83 -11.07
C MET A 477 -6.16 -5.43 -10.76
N TRP A 478 -7.03 -4.43 -10.48
CA TRP A 478 -6.52 -3.10 -10.15
C TRP A 478 -5.79 -3.08 -8.80
N ILE A 479 -6.27 -3.82 -7.78
CA ILE A 479 -5.57 -3.95 -6.49
C ILE A 479 -4.16 -4.53 -6.69
N THR A 480 -4.05 -5.61 -7.45
CA THR A 480 -2.77 -6.28 -7.67
C THR A 480 -1.89 -5.52 -8.66
N GLY A 481 -2.46 -4.83 -9.64
CA GLY A 481 -1.72 -3.97 -10.58
C GLY A 481 -0.99 -2.83 -9.85
N PHE A 482 -1.65 -2.18 -8.88
CA PHE A 482 -1.00 -1.15 -8.05
C PHE A 482 0.03 -1.73 -7.10
N ALA A 483 -0.30 -2.86 -6.47
CA ALA A 483 0.66 -3.54 -5.62
C ALA A 483 1.92 -3.97 -6.40
N LEU A 484 1.79 -4.43 -7.65
CA LEU A 484 2.91 -4.74 -8.54
C LEU A 484 3.74 -3.49 -8.88
N THR A 485 3.08 -2.36 -9.20
CA THR A 485 3.77 -1.10 -9.48
C THR A 485 4.59 -0.63 -8.29
N SER A 486 4.03 -0.69 -7.09
CA SER A 486 4.76 -0.33 -5.87
C SER A 486 5.85 -1.35 -5.53
N LEU A 487 5.64 -2.64 -5.81
CA LEU A 487 6.61 -3.70 -5.53
C LEU A 487 7.90 -3.54 -6.33
N ASP A 488 7.81 -3.34 -7.64
CA ASP A 488 9.00 -3.17 -8.48
C ASP A 488 9.64 -1.79 -8.33
N THR A 489 8.85 -0.74 -8.07
CA THR A 489 9.37 0.57 -7.69
C THR A 489 10.12 0.49 -6.36
N ALA A 490 9.59 -0.21 -5.35
CA ALA A 490 10.26 -0.44 -4.07
C ALA A 490 11.59 -1.18 -4.26
N ALA A 491 11.62 -2.23 -5.09
CA ALA A 491 12.84 -2.97 -5.39
C ALA A 491 13.88 -2.09 -6.10
N ARG A 492 13.45 -1.23 -7.01
CA ARG A 492 14.33 -0.27 -7.70
C ARG A 492 14.89 0.79 -6.75
N LEU A 493 14.06 1.37 -5.90
CA LEU A 493 14.47 2.37 -4.91
C LEU A 493 15.39 1.76 -3.85
N GLY A 494 15.13 0.52 -3.42
CA GLY A 494 16.00 -0.23 -2.51
C GLY A 494 17.37 -0.51 -3.11
N ARG A 495 17.43 -0.81 -4.42
CA ARG A 495 18.68 -0.89 -5.16
C ARG A 495 19.44 0.44 -5.13
N PHE A 496 18.77 1.57 -5.35
CA PHE A 496 19.43 2.88 -5.29
C PHE A 496 19.93 3.18 -3.87
N ALA A 497 19.14 2.93 -2.84
CA ALA A 497 19.57 3.11 -1.45
C ALA A 497 20.80 2.25 -1.12
N TRP A 498 20.83 1.01 -1.60
CA TRP A 498 21.99 0.11 -1.47
C TRP A 498 23.22 0.66 -2.19
N GLN A 499 23.08 1.09 -3.44
CA GLN A 499 24.18 1.67 -4.22
C GLN A 499 24.73 2.94 -3.57
N GLU A 500 23.85 3.83 -3.06
CA GLU A 500 24.28 5.05 -2.34
C GLU A 500 24.95 4.72 -0.99
N LEU A 501 24.51 3.68 -0.29
CA LEU A 501 25.08 3.25 0.99
C LEU A 501 26.54 2.80 0.82
N PHE A 502 26.85 2.08 -0.25
CA PHE A 502 28.19 1.57 -0.53
C PHE A 502 29.05 2.53 -1.38
N MET A 503 28.51 3.66 -1.82
CA MET A 503 29.28 4.65 -2.60
C MET A 503 30.61 5.09 -1.94
N PRO A 504 30.73 5.24 -0.60
CA PRO A 504 31.98 5.64 0.04
C PRO A 504 33.15 4.66 -0.12
N ILE A 505 32.90 3.40 -0.47
CA ILE A 505 33.96 2.41 -0.72
C ILE A 505 34.41 2.37 -2.18
N LYS A 506 33.76 3.12 -3.07
CA LYS A 506 34.02 3.10 -4.52
C LYS A 506 35.47 3.37 -4.86
N ASP A 507 36.06 4.37 -4.20
CA ASP A 507 37.44 4.79 -4.46
C ASP A 507 38.48 3.90 -3.74
N LYS A 508 38.09 3.29 -2.59
CA LYS A 508 39.00 2.44 -1.79
C LYS A 508 39.03 0.99 -2.29
N MET A 509 37.89 0.48 -2.76
CA MET A 509 37.70 -0.92 -3.19
C MET A 509 36.82 -0.98 -4.46
N PRO A 510 37.29 -0.48 -5.61
CA PRO A 510 36.48 -0.31 -6.81
C PRO A 510 35.92 -1.63 -7.36
N SER A 511 36.67 -2.72 -7.32
CA SER A 511 36.22 -4.04 -7.77
C SER A 511 35.09 -4.59 -6.91
N LEU A 512 35.19 -4.48 -5.58
CA LEU A 512 34.15 -4.88 -4.65
C LEU A 512 32.90 -4.02 -4.85
N TYR A 513 33.07 -2.69 -4.95
CA TYR A 513 31.95 -1.78 -5.23
C TYR A 513 31.23 -2.15 -6.53
N LYS A 514 31.97 -2.39 -7.63
CA LYS A 514 31.41 -2.78 -8.91
C LYS A 514 30.59 -4.08 -8.82
N ALA A 515 31.01 -5.02 -7.98
CA ALA A 515 30.28 -6.28 -7.77
C ALA A 515 28.99 -6.06 -6.95
N ILE A 516 29.09 -5.46 -5.75
CA ILE A 516 27.94 -5.33 -4.85
C ILE A 516 26.95 -4.25 -5.26
N ALA A 517 27.41 -3.19 -5.95
CA ALA A 517 26.57 -2.12 -6.49
C ALA A 517 26.02 -2.44 -7.88
N ASN A 518 26.32 -3.64 -8.44
CA ASN A 518 25.69 -4.10 -9.67
C ASN A 518 24.17 -4.13 -9.52
N ARG A 519 23.45 -3.60 -10.53
CA ARG A 519 21.98 -3.46 -10.47
C ARG A 519 21.24 -4.77 -10.21
N TRP A 520 21.75 -5.89 -10.75
CA TRP A 520 21.17 -7.21 -10.54
C TRP A 520 21.42 -7.72 -9.13
N VAL A 521 22.66 -7.63 -8.65
CA VAL A 521 23.07 -8.10 -7.31
C VAL A 521 22.30 -7.33 -6.22
N ALA A 522 22.26 -6.00 -6.30
CA ALA A 522 21.56 -5.17 -5.34
C ALA A 522 20.03 -5.45 -5.34
N SER A 523 19.42 -5.70 -6.51
CA SER A 523 18.01 -6.08 -6.61
C SER A 523 17.75 -7.47 -6.04
N ILE A 524 18.60 -8.46 -6.37
CA ILE A 524 18.47 -9.84 -5.87
C ILE A 524 18.51 -9.88 -4.34
N ILE A 525 19.46 -9.22 -3.72
CA ILE A 525 19.62 -9.21 -2.25
C ILE A 525 18.32 -8.74 -1.58
N LEU A 526 17.80 -7.57 -1.98
CA LEU A 526 16.59 -7.02 -1.39
C LEU A 526 15.37 -7.90 -1.63
N VAL A 527 15.15 -8.31 -2.89
CA VAL A 527 13.93 -9.03 -3.31
C VAL A 527 13.90 -10.43 -2.72
N VAL A 528 15.01 -11.18 -2.76
CA VAL A 528 15.05 -12.55 -2.20
C VAL A 528 14.78 -12.55 -0.70
N ILE A 529 15.40 -11.64 0.06
CA ILE A 529 15.17 -11.55 1.51
C ILE A 529 13.72 -11.16 1.81
N GLY A 530 13.17 -10.16 1.11
CA GLY A 530 11.79 -9.72 1.28
C GLY A 530 10.78 -10.82 0.93
N MET A 531 10.98 -11.55 -0.17
CA MET A 531 10.09 -12.63 -0.58
C MET A 531 10.22 -13.88 0.32
N ALA A 532 11.41 -14.18 0.85
CA ALA A 532 11.58 -15.22 1.86
C ALA A 532 10.78 -14.90 3.13
N LEU A 533 10.74 -13.62 3.54
CA LEU A 533 9.89 -13.19 4.65
C LEU A 533 8.40 -13.33 4.30
N ALA A 534 7.97 -13.00 3.07
CA ALA A 534 6.61 -13.23 2.60
C ALA A 534 6.20 -14.71 2.62
N TYR A 535 7.14 -15.61 2.28
CA TYR A 535 6.93 -17.06 2.31
C TYR A 535 6.55 -17.59 3.69
N SER A 536 6.95 -16.91 4.75
CA SER A 536 6.59 -17.27 6.15
C SER A 536 5.08 -17.23 6.44
N LYS A 537 4.29 -16.62 5.57
CA LYS A 537 2.83 -16.42 5.70
C LYS A 537 2.42 -15.71 7.02
N ALA A 538 3.32 -14.87 7.56
CA ALA A 538 3.11 -14.14 8.80
C ALA A 538 2.57 -12.72 8.56
N PHE A 539 1.62 -12.56 7.64
CA PHE A 539 1.16 -11.26 7.16
C PHE A 539 0.70 -10.30 8.27
N LEU A 540 -0.09 -10.78 9.24
CA LEU A 540 -0.59 -9.94 10.35
C LEU A 540 0.53 -9.38 11.24
N VAL A 541 1.76 -9.86 11.05
CA VAL A 541 2.98 -9.38 11.72
C VAL A 541 3.79 -8.49 10.80
N ILE A 542 4.01 -8.95 9.57
CA ILE A 542 4.82 -8.23 8.57
C ILE A 542 4.15 -6.90 8.23
N TRP A 543 2.82 -6.88 8.09
CA TRP A 543 2.08 -5.67 7.73
C TRP A 543 2.24 -4.54 8.76
N PRO A 544 2.04 -4.74 10.09
CA PRO A 544 2.25 -3.67 11.06
C PRO A 544 3.69 -3.16 11.13
N ALA A 545 4.69 -4.04 10.98
CA ALA A 545 6.08 -3.62 10.91
C ALA A 545 6.35 -2.76 9.66
N PHE A 546 5.91 -3.22 8.49
CA PHE A 546 5.96 -2.45 7.26
C PHE A 546 5.25 -1.10 7.43
N SER A 547 4.00 -1.11 7.89
CA SER A 547 3.21 0.10 8.05
C SER A 547 3.88 1.09 9.00
N GLY A 548 4.33 0.65 10.17
CA GLY A 548 5.01 1.50 11.14
C GLY A 548 6.32 2.07 10.62
N MET A 549 7.17 1.25 9.99
CA MET A 549 8.42 1.73 9.38
C MET A 549 8.15 2.73 8.23
N ASN A 550 7.11 2.48 7.43
CA ASN A 550 6.71 3.39 6.36
C ASN A 550 6.20 4.74 6.90
N GLN A 551 5.42 4.73 7.97
CA GLN A 551 4.92 5.94 8.62
C GLN A 551 6.05 6.73 9.30
N LEU A 552 7.01 6.03 9.90
CA LEU A 552 8.19 6.66 10.50
C LEU A 552 9.07 7.31 9.41
N LEU A 553 9.18 6.67 8.24
CA LEU A 553 9.85 7.27 7.07
C LEU A 553 9.18 8.58 6.65
N ALA A 554 7.84 8.65 6.69
CA ALA A 554 7.11 9.89 6.41
C ALA A 554 7.46 11.00 7.41
N SER A 555 7.54 10.66 8.69
CA SER A 555 7.96 11.61 9.72
C SER A 555 9.38 12.15 9.49
N LEU A 556 10.33 11.26 9.19
CA LEU A 556 11.73 11.64 8.92
C LEU A 556 11.86 12.50 7.65
N ALA A 557 11.08 12.19 6.61
CA ALA A 557 11.01 13.00 5.41
C ALA A 557 10.41 14.38 5.71
N LEU A 558 9.31 14.47 6.48
CA LEU A 558 8.73 15.74 6.91
C LEU A 558 9.69 16.56 7.77
N MET A 559 10.48 15.94 8.64
CA MET A 559 11.53 16.63 9.40
C MET A 559 12.58 17.22 8.46
N THR A 560 13.03 16.47 7.47
CA THR A 560 13.95 16.97 6.44
C THR A 560 13.34 18.13 5.67
N ILE A 561 12.08 17.98 5.24
CA ILE A 561 11.32 19.02 4.53
C ILE A 561 11.14 20.26 5.41
N SER A 562 10.87 20.10 6.72
CA SER A 562 10.71 21.24 7.63
C SER A 562 11.99 22.08 7.76
N LEU A 563 13.16 21.44 7.78
CA LEU A 563 14.44 22.16 7.73
C LEU A 563 14.59 22.94 6.42
N TRP A 564 14.23 22.33 5.29
CA TRP A 564 14.25 23.00 4.00
C TRP A 564 13.30 24.21 3.96
N VAL A 565 12.06 24.03 4.45
CA VAL A 565 11.03 25.09 4.52
C VAL A 565 11.47 26.25 5.43
N ILE A 566 12.08 25.95 6.58
CA ILE A 566 12.51 26.96 7.55
C ILE A 566 13.74 27.72 7.03
N LYS A 567 14.76 26.99 6.57
CA LYS A 567 16.10 27.53 6.35
C LYS A 567 16.35 27.97 4.92
N VAL A 568 15.87 27.21 3.94
CA VAL A 568 16.12 27.44 2.52
C VAL A 568 15.00 28.30 1.94
N GLN A 569 13.76 27.87 2.09
CA GLN A 569 12.59 28.58 1.55
C GLN A 569 12.21 29.82 2.37
N LYS A 570 12.63 29.87 3.64
CA LYS A 570 12.29 30.95 4.57
C LYS A 570 10.79 31.27 4.54
N ALA A 571 9.98 30.21 4.59
CA ALA A 571 8.54 30.29 4.46
C ALA A 571 7.91 31.11 5.62
N PRO A 572 6.70 31.68 5.41
CA PRO A 572 5.94 32.35 6.48
C PRO A 572 5.65 31.42 7.67
N GLY A 573 5.29 31.99 8.83
CA GLY A 573 5.05 31.24 10.08
C GLY A 573 4.06 30.10 9.91
N LEU A 574 2.94 30.33 9.20
CA LEU A 574 1.96 29.28 8.90
C LEU A 574 2.57 28.14 8.05
N GLY A 575 3.38 28.45 7.03
CA GLY A 575 4.04 27.42 6.22
C GLY A 575 5.02 26.57 7.03
N LYS A 576 5.73 27.17 8.00
CA LYS A 576 6.58 26.44 8.96
C LYS A 576 5.73 25.55 9.86
N ALA A 577 4.63 26.07 10.42
CA ALA A 577 3.74 25.30 11.29
C ALA A 577 3.13 24.10 10.57
N LEU A 578 2.66 24.28 9.32
CA LEU A 578 2.08 23.22 8.49
C LEU A 578 3.06 22.09 8.12
N THR A 579 4.36 22.26 8.34
CA THR A 579 5.37 21.22 8.12
C THR A 579 5.92 20.65 9.42
N VAL A 580 6.19 21.49 10.42
CA VAL A 580 6.80 21.06 11.69
C VAL A 580 5.80 20.33 12.58
N ALA A 581 4.57 20.85 12.72
CA ALA A 581 3.57 20.22 13.59
C ALA A 581 3.21 18.79 13.14
N PRO A 582 2.89 18.53 11.85
CA PRO A 582 2.69 17.15 11.37
C PRO A 582 3.92 16.26 11.57
N ALA A 583 5.14 16.78 11.34
CA ALA A 583 6.37 16.00 11.51
C ALA A 583 6.55 15.51 12.95
N ILE A 584 6.38 16.39 13.93
CA ILE A 584 6.49 16.05 15.35
C ILE A 584 5.36 15.13 15.79
N PHE A 585 4.11 15.46 15.44
CA PHE A 585 2.94 14.64 15.79
C PHE A 585 3.11 13.21 15.30
N LEU A 586 3.48 13.05 14.03
CA LEU A 586 3.67 11.74 13.42
C LEU A 586 4.85 10.99 14.06
N TRP A 587 5.96 11.70 14.30
CA TRP A 587 7.14 11.12 14.95
C TRP A 587 6.81 10.54 16.33
N VAL A 588 6.14 11.30 17.18
CA VAL A 588 5.72 10.86 18.52
C VAL A 588 4.78 9.66 18.42
N THR A 589 3.73 9.78 17.61
CA THR A 589 2.70 8.74 17.46
C THR A 589 3.31 7.43 16.98
N VAL A 590 4.11 7.46 15.92
CA VAL A 590 4.66 6.23 15.33
C VAL A 590 5.78 5.64 16.17
N THR A 591 6.60 6.48 16.83
CA THR A 591 7.63 5.98 17.75
C THR A 591 7.00 5.20 18.91
N ILE A 592 5.95 5.75 19.54
CA ILE A 592 5.22 5.05 20.60
C ILE A 592 4.55 3.77 20.07
N ALA A 593 3.94 3.84 18.87
CA ALA A 593 3.33 2.67 18.23
C ALA A 593 4.34 1.54 17.97
N LEU A 594 5.53 1.84 17.47
CA LEU A 594 6.57 0.84 17.23
C LEU A 594 7.17 0.27 18.51
N ILE A 595 7.32 1.09 19.56
CA ILE A 595 7.69 0.59 20.89
C ILE A 595 6.63 -0.38 21.40
N TRP A 596 5.34 0.00 21.29
CA TRP A 596 4.22 -0.88 21.65
C TRP A 596 4.25 -2.19 20.84
N TYR A 597 4.50 -2.11 19.53
CA TYR A 597 4.62 -3.27 18.66
C TYR A 597 5.73 -4.24 19.11
N LEU A 598 6.90 -3.71 19.43
CA LEU A 598 8.02 -4.50 19.94
C LEU A 598 7.74 -5.13 21.30
N ALA A 599 7.01 -4.41 22.17
CA ALA A 599 6.70 -4.87 23.53
C ALA A 599 5.58 -5.93 23.59
N PHE A 600 4.58 -5.85 22.72
CA PHE A 600 3.37 -6.68 22.81
C PHE A 600 3.19 -7.66 21.65
N VAL A 601 3.49 -7.23 20.40
CA VAL A 601 3.23 -8.08 19.23
C VAL A 601 4.38 -9.05 18.98
N VAL A 602 5.62 -8.57 19.00
CA VAL A 602 6.79 -9.40 18.71
C VAL A 602 6.94 -10.57 19.69
N PRO A 603 6.83 -10.40 21.03
CA PRO A 603 6.89 -11.51 21.97
C PRO A 603 5.75 -12.53 21.79
N HIS A 604 4.52 -12.04 21.54
CA HIS A 604 3.37 -12.92 21.29
C HIS A 604 3.61 -13.86 20.11
N ILE A 605 4.26 -13.36 19.06
CA ILE A 605 4.54 -14.11 17.84
C ILE A 605 5.76 -15.01 18.00
N ALA A 606 6.74 -14.62 18.79
CA ALA A 606 7.94 -15.40 19.05
C ALA A 606 7.61 -16.82 19.51
N LEU A 607 6.51 -16.99 20.25
CA LEU A 607 6.01 -18.29 20.69
C LEU A 607 5.61 -19.22 19.53
N ALA A 608 5.06 -18.68 18.44
CA ALA A 608 4.56 -19.47 17.31
C ALA A 608 5.50 -19.45 16.10
N LYS A 609 6.24 -18.36 15.88
CA LYS A 609 7.10 -18.12 14.72
C LYS A 609 8.37 -17.35 15.12
N PRO A 610 9.32 -17.99 15.84
CA PRO A 610 10.49 -17.32 16.41
C PRO A 610 11.37 -16.64 15.37
N PHE A 611 11.59 -17.25 14.21
CA PHE A 611 12.37 -16.67 13.13
C PHE A 611 11.76 -15.37 12.60
N VAL A 612 10.45 -15.33 12.36
CA VAL A 612 9.76 -14.14 11.87
C VAL A 612 9.83 -13.04 12.92
N ALA A 613 9.58 -13.37 14.18
CA ALA A 613 9.66 -12.42 15.30
C ALA A 613 11.07 -11.81 15.41
N ALA A 614 12.11 -12.64 15.27
CA ALA A 614 13.50 -12.17 15.28
C ALA A 614 13.79 -11.21 14.12
N VAL A 615 13.45 -11.58 12.88
CA VAL A 615 13.71 -10.73 11.70
C VAL A 615 12.96 -9.40 11.79
N VAL A 616 11.65 -9.46 12.06
CA VAL A 616 10.80 -8.26 12.10
C VAL A 616 11.13 -7.41 13.32
N GLY A 617 11.37 -8.02 14.48
CA GLY A 617 11.78 -7.33 15.70
C GLY A 617 13.12 -6.61 15.54
N THR A 618 14.11 -7.28 14.95
CA THR A 618 15.43 -6.69 14.68
C THR A 618 15.31 -5.52 13.68
N ALA A 619 14.62 -5.70 12.56
CA ALA A 619 14.42 -4.64 11.58
C ALA A 619 13.73 -3.41 12.19
N THR A 620 12.68 -3.63 12.98
CA THR A 620 11.96 -2.55 13.67
C THR A 620 12.81 -1.88 14.74
N GLY A 621 13.58 -2.66 15.52
CA GLY A 621 14.50 -2.15 16.54
C GLY A 621 15.62 -1.28 15.95
N ILE A 622 16.26 -1.74 14.86
CA ILE A 622 17.23 -0.96 14.11
C ILE A 622 16.58 0.33 13.58
N GLY A 623 15.37 0.22 13.01
CA GLY A 623 14.62 1.37 12.52
C GLY A 623 14.37 2.41 13.60
N LEU A 624 13.99 2.00 14.81
CA LEU A 624 13.81 2.91 15.96
C LEU A 624 15.14 3.56 16.38
N GLY A 625 16.24 2.82 16.44
CA GLY A 625 17.55 3.38 16.73
C GLY A 625 17.99 4.43 15.72
N LEU A 626 17.83 4.15 14.43
CA LEU A 626 18.09 5.09 13.34
C LEU A 626 17.16 6.32 13.40
N ASN A 627 15.90 6.11 13.78
CA ASN A 627 14.95 7.19 13.97
C ASN A 627 15.39 8.18 15.05
N LEU A 628 15.81 7.70 16.22
CA LEU A 628 16.29 8.55 17.31
C LEU A 628 17.55 9.32 16.89
N PHE A 629 18.47 8.66 16.16
CA PHE A 629 19.66 9.30 15.62
C PHE A 629 19.32 10.42 14.62
N LEU A 630 18.37 10.16 13.70
CA LEU A 630 17.93 11.14 12.70
C LEU A 630 17.16 12.30 13.32
N PHE A 631 16.35 12.03 14.35
CA PHE A 631 15.69 13.08 15.14
C PHE A 631 16.70 14.00 15.82
N ALA A 632 17.73 13.43 16.46
CA ALA A 632 18.82 14.23 17.03
C ALA A 632 19.57 15.02 15.95
N GLY A 633 19.70 14.46 14.75
CA GLY A 633 20.24 15.15 13.57
C GLY A 633 19.38 16.34 13.14
N TRP A 634 18.06 16.18 13.14
CA TRP A 634 17.10 17.23 12.85
C TRP A 634 17.17 18.38 13.87
N VAL A 635 17.20 18.08 15.18
CA VAL A 635 17.35 19.11 16.24
C VAL A 635 18.66 19.89 16.09
N ARG A 636 19.77 19.20 15.81
CA ARG A 636 21.05 19.85 15.51
C ARG A 636 20.97 20.67 14.23
N GLY A 637 20.29 20.15 13.21
CA GLY A 637 20.03 20.83 11.94
C GLY A 637 19.30 22.15 12.12
N LEU A 638 18.37 22.29 13.06
CA LEU A 638 17.69 23.56 13.38
C LEU A 638 18.66 24.66 13.84
N LYS A 639 19.76 24.30 14.52
CA LYS A 639 20.75 25.23 15.08
C LYS A 639 21.92 25.54 14.11
N ARG A 640 22.25 24.65 13.18
CA ARG A 640 23.37 24.83 12.24
C ARG A 640 23.09 25.93 11.22
N PRO A 641 24.05 26.81 10.87
CA PRO A 641 23.96 27.63 9.66
C PRO A 641 23.94 26.72 8.42
N ILE A 642 23.29 27.18 7.34
CA ILE A 642 23.32 26.44 6.06
C ILE A 642 24.68 26.71 5.42
N GLU A 643 25.48 25.68 5.21
CA GLU A 643 26.52 25.70 4.19
C GLU A 643 25.78 25.76 2.83
N GLN A 644 26.11 26.76 1.99
CA GLN A 644 25.56 26.83 0.64
C GLN A 644 25.80 25.49 -0.07
N PRO A 645 24.86 25.00 -0.89
CA PRO A 645 25.08 23.76 -1.62
C PRO A 645 26.40 23.86 -2.37
N GLN A 646 27.36 23.01 -2.05
CA GLN A 646 28.52 22.82 -2.93
C GLN A 646 27.94 22.36 -4.27
N GLN A 647 28.04 23.21 -5.26
CA GLN A 647 27.83 22.86 -6.66
C GLN A 647 28.83 21.74 -6.97
N ALA A 648 28.33 20.53 -7.14
CA ALA A 648 29.10 19.36 -7.57
C ALA A 648 28.69 18.99 -8.98
#